data_8e47f627e531bcab3a27326735ce9a92
#
_entry.id   8e47f627e531bcab3a27326735ce9a92
#
_cell.length_a   1.000
_cell.length_b   1.000
_cell.length_c   1.000
_cell.angle_alpha   90.00
_cell.angle_beta   90.00
_cell.angle_gamma   90.00
#
_symmetry.space_group_name_H-M   'P 1'
#
loop_
_entity.id
_entity.type
_entity.pdbx_description
1 polymer ?
#
loop_
_entity_poly.entity_id
_entity_poly.type
_entity_poly.pdbx_seq_one_letter_code
_entity_poly.pdbx_strand_id
1 'polypeptide(L)'
;MTLDPAVLTAGSEAHLIYNSQGTSLEGKRLVTAVVYVYDNYRWKIQDVELSATGKNLWEGSFVVPAQSGFVAFKFQDSFSTHPDVIDNNDNKGYLFQVYNKKHQLMPGASIGKAAFLTPSVMSAPGYMGANNYFDPTDKDCDRSLLKSLVDAEKKSYPKNRRQYFYEEIYLYKELLGEHASQNIKTTLSEIARMNNLGEDELFNLSFAYLFLLNDKEKSQEIDQMMIKRFPKGRLARRKAMEIPYSVKGEEYFKKAEQVRQDFPVMDFYRKPDYQSYLYSNFYRRLSQELFDAKKYDQLEELLKEMNSSMIEDAFLHQPKQSMKFPDRDPHTYYQIALRYIEELRNKLSFPGNTAGSGLSPLQARYQHRQTFNYYLTVMTELARRTGHYQQAVELMDAIPIEERFNYDPTGNEAYVRCLEQLGQEEKILEVLKASAAHNKMTPHLMEMLKTYYTSSPQAPASSFDEYLYSLKTPEAKEELLKHVSQGLVSDNYTPFDIEDINGGRVRSDDFSADDIVVLDFWATWCAPCCAALVGMQMAVEHYIDDSHIKFYFVDTQDRATKEQLNNYWKEKGYHDMLIAFDEDTPGTHDGSRVYRNLFPNASGIPQKAILKNGKVRYRASGYQGSPSELMDELITVIETLKKENINK
;
A
#
# COMPACT_ATOMS: atom_id res chain seq x y z
N MET A 1 20.69 -4.57 -20.79
CA MET A 1 21.56 -4.14 -19.68
C MET A 1 22.94 -4.77 -19.84
N THR A 2 24.00 -4.00 -19.60
CA THR A 2 25.40 -4.47 -19.56
C THR A 2 26.12 -3.88 -18.34
N LEU A 3 27.17 -4.59 -17.88
CA LEU A 3 28.02 -4.15 -16.78
C LEU A 3 29.49 -4.07 -17.27
N ASP A 4 30.19 -3.07 -16.78
CA ASP A 4 31.65 -2.96 -16.97
C ASP A 4 32.34 -2.79 -15.60
N PRO A 5 33.11 -3.79 -15.12
CA PRO A 5 33.38 -5.08 -15.75
C PRO A 5 32.16 -6.01 -15.80
N ALA A 6 32.09 -6.88 -16.81
CA ALA A 6 30.96 -7.82 -17.00
C ALA A 6 30.80 -8.84 -15.85
N VAL A 7 31.84 -9.04 -15.06
CA VAL A 7 31.84 -9.92 -13.87
C VAL A 7 31.94 -9.06 -12.62
N LEU A 8 30.94 -9.14 -11.75
CA LEU A 8 30.92 -8.42 -10.49
C LEU A 8 31.95 -8.98 -9.51
N THR A 9 32.81 -8.10 -9.01
CA THR A 9 33.81 -8.43 -7.98
C THR A 9 33.47 -7.74 -6.66
N ALA A 10 33.46 -8.49 -5.56
CA ALA A 10 33.18 -7.97 -4.23
C ALA A 10 34.14 -6.81 -3.84
N GLY A 11 33.57 -5.72 -3.37
CA GLY A 11 34.29 -4.50 -2.98
C GLY A 11 34.77 -3.64 -4.14
N SER A 12 34.37 -3.93 -5.41
CA SER A 12 34.74 -3.14 -6.59
C SER A 12 33.55 -2.36 -7.12
N GLU A 13 33.83 -1.28 -7.83
CA GLU A 13 32.85 -0.52 -8.59
C GLU A 13 32.54 -1.22 -9.91
N ALA A 14 31.30 -1.16 -10.35
CA ALA A 14 30.84 -1.59 -11.64
C ALA A 14 30.03 -0.46 -12.29
N HIS A 15 30.29 -0.19 -13.56
CA HIS A 15 29.53 0.74 -14.37
C HIS A 15 28.35 0.00 -15.02
N LEU A 16 27.16 0.54 -14.86
CA LEU A 16 25.90 0.00 -15.37
C LEU A 16 25.45 0.78 -16.59
N ILE A 17 25.24 0.10 -17.69
CA ILE A 17 24.63 0.64 -18.90
C ILE A 17 23.33 -0.09 -19.19
N TYR A 18 22.22 0.65 -19.18
CA TYR A 18 20.90 0.12 -19.47
C TYR A 18 20.34 0.77 -20.74
N ASN A 19 19.99 -0.07 -21.72
CA ASN A 19 19.29 0.37 -22.93
C ASN A 19 17.84 -0.08 -22.82
N SER A 20 16.90 0.86 -22.73
CA SER A 20 15.48 0.60 -22.65
C SER A 20 14.80 0.33 -23.98
N GLN A 21 15.52 0.43 -25.12
CA GLN A 21 14.97 0.16 -26.44
C GLN A 21 14.49 -1.29 -26.56
N GLY A 22 13.25 -1.48 -26.99
CA GLY A 22 12.61 -2.79 -27.09
C GLY A 22 12.13 -3.39 -25.77
N THR A 23 12.21 -2.64 -24.66
CA THR A 23 11.67 -3.04 -23.36
C THR A 23 10.38 -2.27 -23.04
N SER A 24 9.71 -2.64 -21.96
CA SER A 24 8.53 -1.91 -21.44
C SER A 24 8.84 -0.45 -21.05
N LEU A 25 10.12 -0.10 -20.84
CA LEU A 25 10.59 1.24 -20.46
C LEU A 25 11.05 2.09 -21.65
N GLU A 26 10.82 1.65 -22.89
CA GLU A 26 11.19 2.44 -24.07
C GLU A 26 10.44 3.78 -24.09
N GLY A 27 11.19 4.86 -24.31
CA GLY A 27 10.64 6.21 -24.41
C GLY A 27 10.23 6.86 -23.08
N LYS A 28 10.39 6.19 -21.94
CA LYS A 28 10.12 6.78 -20.62
C LYS A 28 11.12 7.92 -20.34
N ARG A 29 10.61 8.97 -19.66
CA ARG A 29 11.41 10.15 -19.29
C ARG A 29 12.29 9.94 -18.06
N LEU A 30 11.94 8.97 -17.24
CA LEU A 30 12.65 8.56 -16.03
C LEU A 30 12.80 7.05 -16.04
N VAL A 31 14.00 6.57 -15.77
CA VAL A 31 14.28 5.18 -15.45
C VAL A 31 15.13 5.14 -14.18
N THR A 32 14.71 4.32 -13.23
CA THR A 32 15.42 4.08 -11.98
C THR A 32 15.83 2.63 -11.88
N ALA A 33 16.90 2.34 -11.14
CA ALA A 33 17.38 0.99 -10.91
C ALA A 33 17.34 0.65 -9.42
N VAL A 34 16.58 -0.39 -9.07
CA VAL A 34 16.56 -0.99 -7.73
C VAL A 34 17.46 -2.22 -7.74
N VAL A 35 18.31 -2.35 -6.73
CA VAL A 35 19.31 -3.41 -6.63
C VAL A 35 19.07 -4.23 -5.37
N TYR A 36 18.84 -5.51 -5.56
CA TYR A 36 18.74 -6.50 -4.49
C TYR A 36 20.11 -7.15 -4.29
N VAL A 37 20.65 -7.06 -3.10
CA VAL A 37 21.99 -7.54 -2.76
C VAL A 37 21.91 -8.55 -1.64
N TYR A 38 22.48 -9.75 -1.86
CA TYR A 38 22.66 -10.75 -0.81
C TYR A 38 24.09 -10.64 -0.26
N ASP A 39 24.22 -9.93 0.86
CA ASP A 39 25.49 -9.52 1.46
C ASP A 39 25.66 -10.15 2.82
N ASN A 40 26.72 -10.95 3.00
CA ASN A 40 26.95 -11.74 4.24
C ASN A 40 25.72 -12.53 4.68
N TYR A 41 25.10 -13.25 3.75
CA TYR A 41 23.89 -14.05 3.94
C TYR A 41 22.67 -13.25 4.43
N ARG A 42 22.59 -11.97 4.06
CA ARG A 42 21.47 -11.08 4.37
C ARG A 42 21.08 -10.26 3.15
N TRP A 43 19.80 -10.09 2.95
CA TRP A 43 19.27 -9.25 1.90
C TRP A 43 19.35 -7.77 2.25
N LYS A 44 19.74 -6.95 1.27
CA LYS A 44 19.72 -5.49 1.30
C LYS A 44 19.11 -4.99 -0.01
N ILE A 45 18.43 -3.84 0.03
CA ILE A 45 17.98 -3.14 -1.16
C ILE A 45 18.77 -1.83 -1.25
N GLN A 46 19.22 -1.54 -2.46
CA GLN A 46 19.96 -0.32 -2.80
C GLN A 46 19.39 0.28 -4.07
N ASP A 47 19.79 1.50 -4.39
CA ASP A 47 19.50 2.16 -5.65
C ASP A 47 20.78 2.33 -6.44
N VAL A 48 20.64 2.39 -7.78
CA VAL A 48 21.64 3.00 -8.65
C VAL A 48 21.00 4.21 -9.30
N GLU A 49 21.57 5.37 -9.05
CA GLU A 49 21.16 6.60 -9.73
C GLU A 49 21.58 6.50 -11.21
N LEU A 50 20.61 6.59 -12.10
CA LEU A 50 20.81 6.52 -13.53
C LEU A 50 20.69 7.92 -14.15
N SER A 51 21.60 8.23 -15.06
CA SER A 51 21.56 9.43 -15.89
C SER A 51 21.28 9.05 -17.34
N ALA A 52 20.40 9.79 -18.02
CA ALA A 52 20.15 9.62 -19.43
C ALA A 52 21.37 10.13 -20.22
N THR A 53 22.01 9.27 -21.02
CA THR A 53 23.18 9.60 -21.85
C THR A 53 22.85 9.61 -23.34
N GLY A 54 21.64 9.14 -23.71
CA GLY A 54 21.13 9.13 -25.08
C GLY A 54 19.66 8.75 -25.13
N LYS A 55 19.10 8.66 -26.33
CA LYS A 55 17.75 8.15 -26.52
C LYS A 55 17.70 6.70 -26.05
N ASN A 56 16.90 6.42 -25.03
CA ASN A 56 16.74 5.10 -24.42
C ASN A 56 18.02 4.55 -23.75
N LEU A 57 19.06 5.36 -23.53
CA LEU A 57 20.32 4.94 -22.92
C LEU A 57 20.51 5.60 -21.56
N TRP A 58 20.76 4.78 -20.53
CA TRP A 58 20.87 5.16 -19.14
C TRP A 58 22.14 4.58 -18.53
N GLU A 59 22.88 5.38 -17.78
CA GLU A 59 24.16 4.97 -17.19
C GLU A 59 24.24 5.34 -15.71
N GLY A 60 24.93 4.52 -14.94
CA GLY A 60 25.20 4.74 -13.52
C GLY A 60 26.31 3.86 -13.00
N SER A 61 26.78 4.14 -11.79
CA SER A 61 27.80 3.34 -11.11
C SER A 61 27.27 2.74 -9.82
N PHE A 62 27.74 1.58 -9.48
CA PHE A 62 27.33 0.82 -8.32
C PHE A 62 28.56 0.14 -7.69
N VAL A 63 28.72 0.33 -6.37
CA VAL A 63 29.76 -0.34 -5.60
C VAL A 63 29.21 -1.65 -5.06
N VAL A 64 29.79 -2.77 -5.51
CA VAL A 64 29.43 -4.11 -5.00
C VAL A 64 29.89 -4.24 -3.55
N PRO A 65 28.99 -4.45 -2.57
CA PRO A 65 29.43 -4.58 -1.18
C PRO A 65 30.45 -5.72 -0.99
N ALA A 66 31.38 -5.53 -0.07
CA ALA A 66 32.57 -6.39 0.05
C ALA A 66 32.27 -7.85 0.45
N GLN A 67 31.09 -8.13 0.98
CA GLN A 67 30.68 -9.48 1.40
C GLN A 67 29.49 -10.00 0.56
N SER A 68 29.19 -9.36 -0.56
CA SER A 68 28.09 -9.75 -1.44
C SER A 68 28.38 -11.06 -2.17
N GLY A 69 27.41 -11.96 -2.15
CA GLY A 69 27.42 -13.19 -2.94
C GLY A 69 26.62 -13.07 -4.23
N PHE A 70 25.50 -12.36 -4.17
CA PHE A 70 24.55 -12.27 -5.28
C PHE A 70 23.93 -10.89 -5.39
N VAL A 71 23.66 -10.47 -6.63
CA VAL A 71 23.06 -9.16 -6.97
C VAL A 71 22.00 -9.35 -8.06
N ALA A 72 20.87 -8.69 -7.93
CA ALA A 72 19.84 -8.61 -8.96
C ALA A 72 19.42 -7.16 -9.19
N PHE A 73 19.21 -6.77 -10.45
CA PHE A 73 18.76 -5.44 -10.84
C PHE A 73 17.34 -5.49 -11.38
N LYS A 74 16.54 -4.48 -11.06
CA LYS A 74 15.22 -4.21 -11.62
C LYS A 74 15.17 -2.75 -12.06
N PHE A 75 14.65 -2.51 -13.26
CA PHE A 75 14.43 -1.16 -13.78
C PHE A 75 12.95 -0.81 -13.72
N GLN A 76 12.64 0.46 -13.47
CA GLN A 76 11.27 0.93 -13.35
C GLN A 76 11.16 2.41 -13.70
N ASP A 77 9.94 2.87 -14.02
CA ASP A 77 9.67 4.23 -14.51
C ASP A 77 9.46 5.27 -13.40
N SER A 78 9.60 4.89 -12.14
CA SER A 78 9.40 5.79 -11.00
C SER A 78 10.20 5.34 -9.77
N PHE A 79 10.21 6.15 -8.72
CA PHE A 79 10.71 5.75 -7.40
C PHE A 79 9.63 5.06 -6.55
N SER A 80 8.44 4.83 -7.09
CA SER A 80 7.35 4.16 -6.39
C SER A 80 7.70 2.71 -6.06
N THR A 81 7.11 2.19 -4.99
CA THR A 81 7.12 0.75 -4.68
C THR A 81 6.17 -0.04 -5.56
N HIS A 82 5.21 0.66 -6.18
CA HIS A 82 4.25 0.13 -7.15
C HIS A 82 4.37 0.95 -8.45
N PRO A 83 5.46 0.76 -9.20
CA PRO A 83 5.66 1.46 -10.47
C PRO A 83 4.65 0.96 -11.51
N ASP A 84 4.31 1.81 -12.47
CA ASP A 84 3.42 1.42 -13.57
C ASP A 84 4.08 0.43 -14.52
N VAL A 85 5.37 0.61 -14.72
CA VAL A 85 6.16 -0.19 -15.64
C VAL A 85 7.44 -0.65 -14.98
N ILE A 86 7.72 -1.95 -15.13
CA ILE A 86 8.99 -2.56 -14.72
C ILE A 86 9.62 -3.30 -15.90
N ASP A 87 10.96 -3.36 -15.89
CA ASP A 87 11.74 -4.28 -16.70
C ASP A 87 12.60 -5.13 -15.78
N ASN A 88 12.35 -6.42 -15.79
CA ASN A 88 13.08 -7.46 -15.09
C ASN A 88 13.62 -8.53 -16.07
N ASN A 89 13.85 -8.16 -17.33
CA ASN A 89 14.33 -9.05 -18.40
C ASN A 89 13.30 -10.14 -18.75
N ASP A 90 12.07 -9.74 -19.07
CA ASP A 90 10.96 -10.66 -19.41
C ASP A 90 10.77 -11.77 -18.36
N ASN A 91 10.73 -11.40 -17.09
CA ASN A 91 10.62 -12.31 -15.95
C ASN A 91 11.80 -13.30 -15.76
N LYS A 92 12.90 -13.16 -16.54
CA LYS A 92 14.13 -13.98 -16.39
C LYS A 92 15.08 -13.44 -15.33
N GLY A 93 15.00 -12.12 -15.09
CA GLY A 93 15.85 -11.38 -14.17
C GLY A 93 17.20 -10.94 -14.76
N TYR A 94 17.72 -9.85 -14.22
CA TYR A 94 19.10 -9.41 -14.39
C TYR A 94 19.91 -9.87 -13.18
N LEU A 95 20.41 -11.10 -13.21
CA LEU A 95 20.90 -11.84 -12.06
C LEU A 95 22.40 -12.10 -12.15
N PHE A 96 23.17 -11.67 -11.14
CA PHE A 96 24.62 -11.77 -11.12
C PHE A 96 25.13 -12.43 -9.84
N GLN A 97 25.97 -13.48 -10.00
CA GLN A 97 26.76 -14.01 -8.91
C GLN A 97 28.03 -13.18 -8.76
N VAL A 98 28.47 -12.96 -7.52
CA VAL A 98 29.63 -12.13 -7.23
C VAL A 98 30.86 -12.98 -7.00
N TYR A 99 32.03 -12.50 -7.45
CA TYR A 99 33.31 -13.18 -7.37
C TYR A 99 34.28 -12.42 -6.46
N ASN A 100 35.24 -13.12 -5.91
CA ASN A 100 36.39 -12.48 -5.27
C ASN A 100 37.48 -12.13 -6.31
N LYS A 101 38.54 -11.44 -5.88
CA LYS A 101 39.70 -11.06 -6.76
C LYS A 101 40.43 -12.25 -7.38
N LYS A 102 40.18 -13.50 -6.93
CA LYS A 102 40.74 -14.74 -7.49
C LYS A 102 39.75 -15.44 -8.43
N HIS A 103 38.69 -14.75 -8.87
CA HIS A 103 37.63 -15.32 -9.71
C HIS A 103 36.93 -16.56 -9.12
N GLN A 104 36.85 -16.65 -7.79
CA GLN A 104 36.06 -17.65 -7.09
C GLN A 104 34.73 -17.03 -6.65
N LEU A 105 33.64 -17.78 -6.70
CA LEU A 105 32.34 -17.34 -6.19
C LEU A 105 32.46 -16.94 -4.72
N MET A 106 31.82 -15.84 -4.35
CA MET A 106 31.72 -15.38 -2.98
C MET A 106 30.81 -16.26 -2.14
N PRO A 107 30.98 -16.30 -0.80
CA PRO A 107 30.00 -16.91 0.10
C PRO A 107 28.60 -16.30 -0.13
N GLY A 108 27.59 -17.17 -0.24
CA GLY A 108 26.23 -16.73 -0.52
C GLY A 108 25.87 -16.59 -2.02
N ALA A 109 26.85 -16.76 -2.93
CA ALA A 109 26.60 -16.59 -4.37
C ALA A 109 25.60 -17.58 -4.93
N SER A 110 25.69 -18.83 -4.52
CA SER A 110 24.81 -19.90 -5.01
C SER A 110 23.50 -19.94 -4.25
N ILE A 111 23.55 -19.90 -2.91
CA ILE A 111 22.31 -19.97 -2.11
C ILE A 111 21.46 -18.70 -2.27
N GLY A 112 22.08 -17.53 -2.40
CA GLY A 112 21.37 -16.25 -2.63
C GLY A 112 20.64 -16.28 -3.98
N LYS A 113 21.29 -16.78 -5.05
CA LYS A 113 20.65 -16.98 -6.35
C LYS A 113 19.48 -17.96 -6.25
N ALA A 114 19.66 -19.12 -5.58
CA ALA A 114 18.59 -20.08 -5.38
C ALA A 114 17.40 -19.50 -4.62
N ALA A 115 17.65 -18.79 -3.51
CA ALA A 115 16.62 -18.12 -2.72
C ALA A 115 15.88 -17.05 -3.53
N PHE A 116 16.58 -16.24 -4.32
CA PHE A 116 15.98 -15.22 -5.16
C PHE A 116 15.08 -15.78 -6.27
N LEU A 117 15.46 -16.92 -6.84
CA LEU A 117 14.65 -17.63 -7.84
C LEU A 117 13.42 -18.33 -7.24
N THR A 118 13.28 -18.37 -5.92
CA THR A 118 12.22 -19.10 -5.23
C THR A 118 11.34 -18.13 -4.43
N PRO A 119 10.17 -17.71 -4.96
CA PRO A 119 9.32 -16.71 -4.30
C PRO A 119 8.89 -17.10 -2.88
N SER A 120 8.68 -18.39 -2.60
CA SER A 120 8.32 -18.90 -1.27
C SER A 120 9.42 -18.65 -0.23
N VAL A 121 10.69 -18.70 -0.61
CA VAL A 121 11.82 -18.37 0.27
C VAL A 121 11.91 -16.90 0.52
N MET A 122 11.68 -16.07 -0.51
CA MET A 122 11.70 -14.62 -0.40
C MET A 122 10.56 -14.03 0.44
N SER A 123 9.46 -14.77 0.60
CA SER A 123 8.34 -14.37 1.48
C SER A 123 8.54 -14.78 2.94
N ALA A 124 9.59 -15.51 3.26
CA ALA A 124 9.86 -15.92 4.64
C ALA A 124 10.21 -14.72 5.54
N PRO A 125 9.87 -14.76 6.86
CA PRO A 125 10.18 -13.66 7.78
C PRO A 125 11.68 -13.31 7.82
N GLY A 126 11.96 -12.03 7.72
CA GLY A 126 13.34 -11.50 7.68
C GLY A 126 13.94 -11.44 6.27
N TYR A 127 13.25 -11.96 5.27
CA TYR A 127 13.58 -11.74 3.87
C TYR A 127 12.80 -10.55 3.32
N MET A 128 13.49 -9.76 2.49
CA MET A 128 12.83 -8.68 1.78
C MET A 128 11.97 -9.28 0.69
N GLY A 129 10.69 -8.94 0.69
CA GLY A 129 9.79 -9.36 -0.36
C GLY A 129 10.29 -8.86 -1.70
N ALA A 130 10.90 -9.74 -2.50
CA ALA A 130 11.03 -9.50 -3.93
C ALA A 130 9.67 -9.69 -4.64
N ASN A 131 8.57 -9.52 -3.88
CA ASN A 131 7.21 -9.78 -4.31
C ASN A 131 6.82 -9.06 -5.61
N ASN A 132 7.57 -7.99 -5.95
CA ASN A 132 7.36 -7.21 -7.17
C ASN A 132 8.52 -7.35 -8.17
N TYR A 133 9.40 -8.33 -8.01
CA TYR A 133 10.48 -8.55 -8.96
C TYR A 133 10.09 -9.50 -10.08
N PHE A 134 9.49 -10.63 -9.75
CA PHE A 134 8.98 -11.60 -10.70
C PHE A 134 7.45 -11.63 -10.67
N ASP A 135 6.84 -11.89 -11.83
CA ASP A 135 5.44 -12.30 -11.88
C ASP A 135 5.31 -13.72 -11.31
N PRO A 136 4.61 -13.92 -10.19
CA PRO A 136 4.49 -15.23 -9.56
C PRO A 136 3.66 -16.22 -10.37
N THR A 137 2.83 -15.75 -11.31
CA THR A 137 1.95 -16.60 -12.13
C THR A 137 2.68 -17.25 -13.30
N ASP A 138 3.84 -16.72 -13.70
CA ASP A 138 4.60 -17.13 -14.89
C ASP A 138 5.97 -17.74 -14.53
N LYS A 139 6.17 -18.17 -13.28
CA LYS A 139 7.49 -18.63 -12.85
C LYS A 139 7.52 -20.13 -12.59
N ASP A 140 7.91 -20.88 -13.61
CA ASP A 140 8.37 -22.27 -13.45
C ASP A 140 9.72 -22.29 -12.73
N CYS A 141 9.75 -22.98 -11.59
CA CYS A 141 10.95 -23.14 -10.79
C CYS A 141 11.77 -24.33 -11.31
N ASP A 142 12.92 -24.06 -11.95
CA ASP A 142 13.84 -25.13 -12.36
C ASP A 142 14.45 -25.84 -11.13
N ARG A 143 13.81 -26.93 -10.70
CA ARG A 143 14.21 -27.71 -9.53
C ARG A 143 15.64 -28.27 -9.66
N SER A 144 16.08 -28.59 -10.89
CA SER A 144 17.43 -29.11 -11.12
C SER A 144 18.49 -28.04 -10.87
N LEU A 145 18.23 -26.81 -11.37
CA LEU A 145 19.06 -25.64 -11.12
C LEU A 145 19.10 -25.32 -9.62
N LEU A 146 17.96 -25.25 -8.95
CA LEU A 146 17.91 -24.97 -7.52
C LEU A 146 18.70 -25.96 -6.70
N LYS A 147 18.54 -27.26 -6.99
CA LYS A 147 19.30 -28.31 -6.31
C LYS A 147 20.80 -28.14 -6.53
N SER A 148 21.23 -27.87 -7.77
CA SER A 148 22.65 -27.66 -8.10
C SER A 148 23.25 -26.47 -7.34
N LEU A 149 22.50 -25.36 -7.20
CA LEU A 149 22.92 -24.17 -6.48
C LEU A 149 23.07 -24.43 -4.96
N VAL A 150 22.10 -25.13 -4.36
CA VAL A 150 22.18 -25.52 -2.94
C VAL A 150 23.40 -26.44 -2.68
N ASP A 151 23.59 -27.45 -3.53
CA ASP A 151 24.71 -28.39 -3.40
C ASP A 151 26.06 -27.67 -3.59
N ALA A 152 26.13 -26.70 -4.51
CA ALA A 152 27.34 -25.89 -4.73
C ALA A 152 27.71 -25.05 -3.50
N GLU A 153 26.75 -24.38 -2.85
CA GLU A 153 27.00 -23.62 -1.62
C GLU A 153 27.46 -24.52 -0.48
N LYS A 154 26.76 -25.65 -0.28
CA LYS A 154 27.14 -26.64 0.75
C LYS A 154 28.56 -27.19 0.57
N LYS A 155 28.97 -27.44 -0.68
CA LYS A 155 30.30 -27.92 -1.03
C LYS A 155 31.37 -26.85 -0.83
N SER A 156 31.10 -25.62 -1.24
CA SER A 156 32.10 -24.53 -1.23
C SER A 156 32.23 -23.88 0.15
N TYR A 157 31.13 -23.78 0.89
CA TYR A 157 31.08 -23.05 2.17
C TYR A 157 30.38 -23.82 3.30
N PRO A 158 30.80 -25.07 3.60
CA PRO A 158 30.14 -25.93 4.60
C PRO A 158 30.16 -25.33 6.01
N LYS A 159 31.19 -24.53 6.35
CA LYS A 159 31.32 -23.86 7.66
C LYS A 159 30.31 -22.73 7.85
N ASN A 160 29.77 -22.19 6.76
CA ASN A 160 28.82 -21.08 6.80
C ASN A 160 27.37 -21.57 6.89
N ARG A 161 27.11 -22.88 6.91
CA ARG A 161 25.77 -23.47 6.87
C ARG A 161 24.84 -22.91 7.95
N ARG A 162 25.37 -22.58 9.14
CA ARG A 162 24.62 -21.91 10.21
C ARG A 162 24.04 -20.54 9.80
N GLN A 163 24.59 -19.89 8.78
CA GLN A 163 24.14 -18.59 8.31
C GLN A 163 23.05 -18.70 7.22
N TYR A 164 23.01 -19.82 6.46
CA TYR A 164 22.08 -20.02 5.34
C TYR A 164 21.16 -21.25 5.48
N PHE A 165 21.17 -21.95 6.64
CA PHE A 165 20.31 -23.14 6.82
C PHE A 165 18.83 -22.81 6.66
N TYR A 166 18.45 -21.54 6.89
CA TYR A 166 17.07 -21.11 6.78
C TYR A 166 16.61 -21.11 5.33
N GLU A 167 17.41 -20.58 4.41
CA GLU A 167 17.19 -20.70 2.97
C GLU A 167 17.20 -22.17 2.52
N GLU A 168 18.17 -22.95 3.02
CA GLU A 168 18.28 -24.37 2.69
C GLU A 168 16.99 -25.15 3.01
N ILE A 169 16.40 -24.93 4.19
CA ILE A 169 15.18 -25.67 4.58
C ILE A 169 13.94 -25.24 3.78
N TYR A 170 13.82 -23.95 3.43
CA TYR A 170 12.75 -23.50 2.55
C TYR A 170 12.93 -24.01 1.12
N LEU A 171 14.15 -24.08 0.62
CA LEU A 171 14.46 -24.68 -0.66
C LEU A 171 14.16 -26.20 -0.69
N TYR A 172 14.37 -26.91 0.42
CA TYR A 172 13.90 -28.30 0.51
C TYR A 172 12.38 -28.42 0.40
N LYS A 173 11.64 -27.51 1.00
CA LYS A 173 10.17 -27.49 0.87
C LYS A 173 9.76 -27.33 -0.60
N GLU A 174 10.41 -26.45 -1.33
CA GLU A 174 10.15 -26.25 -2.76
C GLU A 174 10.57 -27.43 -3.61
N LEU A 175 11.73 -28.02 -3.34
CA LEU A 175 12.28 -29.13 -4.11
C LEU A 175 11.54 -30.46 -3.87
N LEU A 176 11.11 -30.72 -2.65
CA LEU A 176 10.64 -32.03 -2.17
C LEU A 176 9.15 -32.05 -1.79
N GLY A 177 8.51 -30.86 -1.69
CA GLY A 177 7.11 -30.73 -1.27
C GLY A 177 6.85 -31.39 0.09
N GLU A 178 5.86 -32.26 0.16
CA GLU A 178 5.49 -32.98 1.39
C GLU A 178 6.60 -33.89 1.95
N HIS A 179 7.52 -34.32 1.09
CA HIS A 179 8.66 -35.18 1.49
C HIS A 179 9.81 -34.40 2.13
N ALA A 180 9.75 -33.09 2.19
CA ALA A 180 10.79 -32.23 2.77
C ALA A 180 10.96 -32.36 4.30
N SER A 181 9.92 -32.79 5.02
CA SER A 181 9.87 -32.77 6.49
C SER A 181 11.06 -33.47 7.14
N GLN A 182 11.52 -34.60 6.63
CA GLN A 182 12.66 -35.30 7.18
C GLN A 182 13.98 -34.55 6.96
N ASN A 183 14.18 -33.95 5.79
CA ASN A 183 15.38 -33.19 5.48
C ASN A 183 15.42 -31.89 6.34
N ILE A 184 14.30 -31.21 6.49
CA ILE A 184 14.13 -30.03 7.36
C ILE A 184 14.50 -30.42 8.80
N LYS A 185 13.87 -31.48 9.34
CA LYS A 185 14.11 -31.96 10.72
C LYS A 185 15.57 -32.32 10.96
N THR A 186 16.22 -32.98 10.01
CA THR A 186 17.64 -33.33 10.08
C THR A 186 18.50 -32.08 10.13
N THR A 187 18.30 -31.14 9.21
CA THR A 187 19.04 -29.86 9.17
C THR A 187 18.88 -29.08 10.47
N LEU A 188 17.63 -28.88 10.93
CA LEU A 188 17.38 -28.16 12.19
C LEU A 188 18.05 -28.84 13.39
N SER A 189 18.04 -30.18 13.44
CA SER A 189 18.71 -30.93 14.53
C SER A 189 20.22 -30.78 14.49
N GLU A 190 20.82 -30.73 13.30
CA GLU A 190 22.27 -30.51 13.13
C GLU A 190 22.67 -29.09 13.56
N ILE A 191 21.91 -28.08 13.12
CA ILE A 191 22.16 -26.68 13.52
C ILE A 191 21.97 -26.49 15.03
N ALA A 192 20.90 -27.04 15.61
CA ALA A 192 20.62 -26.94 17.05
C ALA A 192 21.73 -27.53 17.94
N ARG A 193 22.53 -28.45 17.42
CA ARG A 193 23.69 -29.03 18.13
C ARG A 193 24.94 -28.17 18.04
N MET A 194 24.96 -27.15 17.20
CA MET A 194 26.12 -26.28 17.06
C MET A 194 26.26 -25.39 18.30
N ASN A 195 27.51 -25.17 18.72
CA ASN A 195 27.81 -24.30 19.85
C ASN A 195 27.71 -22.80 19.45
N ASN A 196 27.37 -21.96 20.41
CA ASN A 196 27.41 -20.51 20.26
C ASN A 196 26.55 -19.96 19.11
N LEU A 197 25.34 -20.50 18.90
CA LEU A 197 24.37 -19.95 17.99
C LEU A 197 24.02 -18.51 18.41
N GLY A 198 24.00 -17.59 17.45
CA GLY A 198 23.58 -16.21 17.66
C GLY A 198 22.06 -16.07 17.77
N GLU A 199 21.60 -14.87 18.02
CA GLU A 199 20.17 -14.57 18.15
C GLU A 199 19.41 -14.85 16.86
N ASP A 200 19.94 -14.46 15.69
CA ASP A 200 19.32 -14.67 14.40
C ASP A 200 19.15 -16.16 14.09
N GLU A 201 20.15 -16.97 14.39
CA GLU A 201 20.13 -18.41 14.17
C GLU A 201 19.12 -19.12 15.08
N LEU A 202 19.07 -18.76 16.35
CA LEU A 202 18.08 -19.31 17.28
C LEU A 202 16.65 -18.88 16.90
N PHE A 203 16.48 -17.63 16.47
CA PHE A 203 15.18 -17.15 16.00
C PHE A 203 14.71 -17.94 14.77
N ASN A 204 15.56 -18.13 13.78
CA ASN A 204 15.24 -18.90 12.57
C ASN A 204 14.96 -20.37 12.93
N LEU A 205 15.66 -20.95 13.91
CA LEU A 205 15.39 -22.30 14.42
C LEU A 205 13.98 -22.35 15.04
N SER A 206 13.67 -21.46 15.98
CA SER A 206 12.36 -21.41 16.64
C SER A 206 11.24 -21.26 15.62
N PHE A 207 11.39 -20.33 14.70
CA PHE A 207 10.42 -20.07 13.64
C PHE A 207 10.21 -21.30 12.74
N ALA A 208 11.29 -21.98 12.32
CA ALA A 208 11.21 -23.16 11.50
C ALA A 208 10.52 -24.35 12.22
N TYR A 209 10.84 -24.58 13.49
CA TYR A 209 10.12 -25.58 14.28
C TYR A 209 8.63 -25.30 14.36
N LEU A 210 8.24 -24.03 14.58
CA LEU A 210 6.84 -23.63 14.69
C LEU A 210 6.08 -23.76 13.36
N PHE A 211 6.60 -23.16 12.29
CA PHE A 211 5.84 -22.99 11.04
C PHE A 211 6.09 -24.07 9.99
N LEU A 212 7.24 -24.75 10.00
CA LEU A 212 7.54 -25.80 9.04
C LEU A 212 7.28 -27.20 9.58
N LEU A 213 7.48 -27.41 10.90
CA LEU A 213 7.30 -28.70 11.53
C LEU A 213 6.09 -28.76 12.48
N ASN A 214 5.40 -27.67 12.74
CA ASN A 214 4.32 -27.51 13.71
C ASN A 214 4.71 -28.00 15.14
N ASP A 215 6.00 -27.92 15.47
CA ASP A 215 6.59 -28.34 16.75
C ASP A 215 6.64 -27.14 17.71
N LYS A 216 5.50 -26.90 18.37
CA LYS A 216 5.33 -25.76 19.31
C LYS A 216 6.20 -25.89 20.55
N GLU A 217 6.40 -27.13 21.04
CA GLU A 217 7.17 -27.37 22.27
C GLU A 217 8.63 -27.00 22.06
N LYS A 218 9.22 -27.46 20.93
CA LYS A 218 10.62 -27.17 20.58
C LYS A 218 10.83 -25.68 20.30
N SER A 219 9.89 -25.03 19.62
CA SER A 219 9.91 -23.59 19.40
C SER A 219 9.94 -22.82 20.74
N GLN A 220 9.04 -23.14 21.67
CA GLN A 220 8.97 -22.49 22.99
C GLN A 220 10.24 -22.72 23.83
N GLU A 221 10.85 -23.93 23.78
CA GLU A 221 12.12 -24.21 24.45
C GLU A 221 13.24 -23.29 23.94
N ILE A 222 13.33 -23.10 22.62
CA ILE A 222 14.30 -22.21 21.99
C ILE A 222 14.02 -20.74 22.36
N ASP A 223 12.77 -20.32 22.36
CA ASP A 223 12.37 -18.96 22.73
C ASP A 223 12.75 -18.63 24.18
N GLN A 224 12.55 -19.55 25.12
CA GLN A 224 12.98 -19.38 26.50
C GLN A 224 14.49 -19.27 26.60
N MET A 225 15.23 -20.09 25.85
CA MET A 225 16.69 -20.01 25.77
C MET A 225 17.15 -18.65 25.22
N MET A 226 16.47 -18.14 24.15
CA MET A 226 16.77 -16.84 23.55
C MET A 226 16.59 -15.70 24.56
N ILE A 227 15.46 -15.64 25.25
CA ILE A 227 15.19 -14.59 26.27
C ILE A 227 16.27 -14.61 27.35
N LYS A 228 16.69 -15.80 27.79
CA LYS A 228 17.74 -15.94 28.82
C LYS A 228 19.11 -15.49 28.31
N ARG A 229 19.48 -15.84 27.08
CA ARG A 229 20.81 -15.52 26.51
C ARG A 229 20.91 -14.10 25.96
N PHE A 230 19.80 -13.57 25.46
CA PHE A 230 19.69 -12.25 24.84
C PHE A 230 18.61 -11.43 25.55
N PRO A 231 18.81 -10.98 26.78
CA PRO A 231 17.81 -10.26 27.58
C PRO A 231 17.43 -8.89 26.99
N LYS A 232 18.25 -8.34 26.07
CA LYS A 232 17.97 -7.15 25.28
C LYS A 232 17.75 -7.47 23.78
N GLY A 233 17.55 -8.74 23.46
CA GLY A 233 17.30 -9.19 22.11
C GLY A 233 15.86 -9.02 21.64
N ARG A 234 15.60 -9.47 20.42
CA ARG A 234 14.30 -9.25 19.72
C ARG A 234 13.10 -9.88 20.41
N LEU A 235 13.22 -11.07 21.02
CA LEU A 235 12.10 -11.69 21.75
C LEU A 235 11.83 -11.00 23.08
N ALA A 236 12.86 -10.59 23.80
CA ALA A 236 12.70 -9.81 25.03
C ALA A 236 12.06 -8.44 24.72
N ARG A 237 12.50 -7.78 23.66
CA ARG A 237 11.92 -6.54 23.15
C ARG A 237 10.44 -6.71 22.80
N ARG A 238 10.11 -7.72 22.00
CA ARG A 238 8.70 -8.01 21.65
C ARG A 238 7.84 -8.16 22.89
N LYS A 239 8.28 -8.98 23.84
CA LYS A 239 7.54 -9.21 25.10
C LYS A 239 7.39 -7.94 25.92
N ALA A 240 8.39 -7.07 25.94
CA ALA A 240 8.34 -5.80 26.67
C ALA A 240 7.40 -4.78 26.00
N MET A 241 7.40 -4.71 24.67
CA MET A 241 6.56 -3.76 23.90
C MET A 241 5.09 -4.17 23.83
N GLU A 242 4.76 -5.44 23.97
CA GLU A 242 3.38 -5.95 24.00
C GLU A 242 2.69 -5.68 25.35
N ILE A 243 2.62 -4.41 25.76
CA ILE A 243 1.93 -3.99 26.99
C ILE A 243 0.40 -4.19 26.78
N PRO A 244 -0.29 -4.94 27.67
CA PRO A 244 -1.74 -5.18 27.53
C PRO A 244 -2.54 -3.86 27.43
N TYR A 245 -3.61 -3.84 26.64
CA TYR A 245 -4.46 -2.66 26.49
C TYR A 245 -5.24 -2.30 27.77
N SER A 246 -5.38 -3.23 28.71
CA SER A 246 -5.96 -2.98 30.03
C SER A 246 -5.08 -2.10 30.92
N VAL A 247 -3.77 -2.03 30.65
CA VAL A 247 -2.83 -1.16 31.38
C VAL A 247 -2.92 0.24 30.79
N LYS A 248 -3.28 1.22 31.61
CA LYS A 248 -3.50 2.64 31.21
C LYS A 248 -2.93 3.62 32.23
N GLY A 249 -2.93 4.90 31.87
CA GLY A 249 -2.53 6.01 32.75
C GLY A 249 -1.10 5.89 33.26
N GLU A 250 -0.85 6.25 34.51
CA GLU A 250 0.51 6.30 35.07
C GLU A 250 1.22 4.94 35.09
N GLU A 251 0.48 3.84 35.24
CA GLU A 251 1.07 2.51 35.15
C GLU A 251 1.60 2.22 33.74
N TYR A 252 0.83 2.63 32.72
CA TYR A 252 1.26 2.51 31.33
C TYR A 252 2.52 3.36 31.07
N PHE A 253 2.53 4.62 31.49
CA PHE A 253 3.67 5.52 31.28
C PHE A 253 4.94 4.98 31.93
N LYS A 254 4.83 4.43 33.14
CA LYS A 254 5.97 3.81 33.83
C LYS A 254 6.54 2.61 33.05
N LYS A 255 5.66 1.73 32.52
CA LYS A 255 6.08 0.59 31.71
C LYS A 255 6.66 1.04 30.37
N ALA A 256 6.06 2.02 29.73
CA ALA A 256 6.53 2.56 28.45
C ALA A 256 7.91 3.22 28.59
N GLU A 257 8.14 3.97 29.67
CA GLU A 257 9.45 4.56 29.93
C GLU A 257 10.53 3.46 30.17
N GLN A 258 10.21 2.40 30.90
CA GLN A 258 11.12 1.27 31.08
C GLN A 258 11.45 0.60 29.72
N VAL A 259 10.46 0.44 28.84
CA VAL A 259 10.67 -0.10 27.49
C VAL A 259 11.62 0.79 26.67
N ARG A 260 11.44 2.11 26.70
CA ARG A 260 12.31 3.06 25.99
C ARG A 260 13.76 3.00 26.48
N GLN A 261 13.97 2.84 27.80
CA GLN A 261 15.28 2.70 28.41
C GLN A 261 15.94 1.36 28.08
N ASP A 262 15.17 0.26 28.11
CA ASP A 262 15.72 -1.09 27.86
C ASP A 262 15.94 -1.35 26.36
N PHE A 263 15.13 -0.74 25.49
CA PHE A 263 15.14 -0.92 24.04
C PHE A 263 15.07 0.43 23.31
N PRO A 264 16.13 1.25 23.40
CA PRO A 264 16.16 2.55 22.73
C PRO A 264 15.95 2.41 21.22
N VAL A 265 15.05 3.23 20.65
CA VAL A 265 14.75 3.17 19.20
C VAL A 265 15.97 3.49 18.34
N MET A 266 16.92 4.28 18.85
CA MET A 266 18.17 4.58 18.15
C MET A 266 19.06 3.34 17.91
N ASP A 267 18.98 2.35 18.78
CA ASP A 267 19.70 1.07 18.59
C ASP A 267 19.05 0.27 17.45
N PHE A 268 17.71 0.31 17.34
CA PHE A 268 17.00 -0.25 16.21
C PHE A 268 17.36 0.45 14.89
N TYR A 269 17.46 1.78 14.85
CA TYR A 269 17.86 2.50 13.64
C TYR A 269 19.26 2.15 13.16
N ARG A 270 20.18 1.84 14.07
CA ARG A 270 21.55 1.39 13.73
C ARG A 270 21.59 -0.04 13.22
N LYS A 271 20.74 -0.91 13.73
CA LYS A 271 20.67 -2.33 13.36
C LYS A 271 19.21 -2.76 13.20
N PRO A 272 18.56 -2.33 12.10
CA PRO A 272 17.17 -2.64 11.87
C PRO A 272 16.92 -4.13 11.63
N ASP A 273 15.75 -4.59 12.01
CA ASP A 273 15.24 -5.92 11.73
C ASP A 273 13.77 -5.85 11.27
N TYR A 274 13.17 -6.98 10.94
CA TYR A 274 11.79 -7.05 10.46
C TYR A 274 10.72 -6.69 11.51
N GLN A 275 11.11 -6.40 12.76
CA GLN A 275 10.18 -6.03 13.84
C GLN A 275 9.93 -4.51 13.92
N SER A 276 10.17 -3.76 12.85
CA SER A 276 9.86 -2.32 12.77
C SER A 276 8.43 -2.00 13.22
N TYR A 277 7.47 -2.87 12.90
CA TYR A 277 6.07 -2.74 13.29
C TYR A 277 5.85 -2.71 14.82
N LEU A 278 6.73 -3.34 15.62
CA LEU A 278 6.63 -3.27 17.08
C LEU A 278 6.90 -1.87 17.60
N TYR A 279 7.91 -1.20 17.04
CA TYR A 279 8.21 0.19 17.37
C TYR A 279 7.09 1.10 16.91
N SER A 280 6.59 0.96 15.67
CA SER A 280 5.47 1.75 15.17
C SER A 280 4.23 1.60 16.07
N ASN A 281 3.83 0.38 16.41
CA ASN A 281 2.69 0.13 17.29
C ASN A 281 2.91 0.70 18.71
N PHE A 282 4.10 0.53 19.27
CA PHE A 282 4.44 1.01 20.60
C PHE A 282 4.42 2.55 20.67
N TYR A 283 5.10 3.23 19.74
CA TYR A 283 5.17 4.69 19.68
C TYR A 283 3.82 5.32 19.32
N ARG A 284 3.05 4.71 18.41
CA ARG A 284 1.69 5.14 18.10
C ARG A 284 0.79 5.09 19.34
N ARG A 285 0.83 4.00 20.11
CA ARG A 285 0.06 3.88 21.36
C ARG A 285 0.54 4.88 22.40
N LEU A 286 1.84 5.02 22.61
CA LEU A 286 2.39 5.95 23.58
C LEU A 286 2.01 7.40 23.23
N SER A 287 2.09 7.78 21.95
CA SER A 287 1.66 9.11 21.49
C SER A 287 0.16 9.34 21.75
N GLN A 288 -0.69 8.32 21.54
CA GLN A 288 -2.12 8.41 21.84
C GLN A 288 -2.39 8.59 23.34
N GLU A 289 -1.76 7.80 24.20
CA GLU A 289 -1.94 7.89 25.65
C GLU A 289 -1.42 9.24 26.20
N LEU A 290 -0.31 9.78 25.65
CA LEU A 290 0.18 11.11 26.00
C LEU A 290 -0.78 12.21 25.56
N PHE A 291 -1.35 12.09 24.36
CA PHE A 291 -2.34 13.03 23.85
C PHE A 291 -3.60 13.04 24.71
N ASP A 292 -4.17 11.86 25.01
CA ASP A 292 -5.38 11.71 25.82
C ASP A 292 -5.17 12.22 27.28
N ALA A 293 -3.97 12.05 27.82
CA ALA A 293 -3.57 12.59 29.12
C ALA A 293 -3.18 14.09 29.09
N LYS A 294 -3.27 14.76 27.93
CA LYS A 294 -2.87 16.16 27.70
C LYS A 294 -1.40 16.47 28.08
N LYS A 295 -0.53 15.46 27.96
CA LYS A 295 0.92 15.56 28.20
C LYS A 295 1.65 16.00 26.93
N TYR A 296 1.29 17.17 26.38
CA TYR A 296 1.71 17.62 25.04
C TYR A 296 3.22 17.88 24.94
N ASP A 297 3.88 18.36 25.99
CA ASP A 297 5.33 18.56 25.97
C ASP A 297 6.09 17.23 25.88
N GLN A 298 5.59 16.18 26.57
CA GLN A 298 6.15 14.84 26.46
C GLN A 298 5.90 14.20 25.11
N LEU A 299 4.76 14.51 24.50
CA LEU A 299 4.44 14.08 23.14
C LEU A 299 5.41 14.70 22.12
N GLU A 300 5.72 15.99 22.26
CA GLU A 300 6.67 16.69 21.38
C GLU A 300 8.09 16.10 21.50
N GLU A 301 8.55 15.81 22.71
CA GLU A 301 9.84 15.13 22.88
C GLU A 301 9.83 13.69 22.30
N LEU A 302 8.69 13.00 22.40
CA LEU A 302 8.53 11.67 21.79
C LEU A 302 8.66 11.72 20.27
N LEU A 303 8.07 12.72 19.59
CA LEU A 303 8.15 12.86 18.14
C LEU A 303 9.59 12.99 17.66
N LYS A 304 10.48 13.61 18.43
CA LYS A 304 11.91 13.75 18.09
C LYS A 304 12.65 12.41 18.01
N GLU A 305 12.20 11.40 18.73
CA GLU A 305 12.78 10.05 18.70
C GLU A 305 12.25 9.19 17.54
N MET A 306 11.05 9.50 17.03
CA MET A 306 10.35 8.72 16.02
C MET A 306 10.96 8.96 14.63
N ASN A 307 10.96 7.93 13.77
CA ASN A 307 11.21 8.12 12.34
C ASN A 307 9.93 8.54 11.61
N SER A 308 10.03 8.86 10.30
CA SER A 308 8.89 9.29 9.50
C SER A 308 7.73 8.32 9.56
N SER A 309 7.96 7.01 9.36
CA SER A 309 6.89 6.02 9.38
C SER A 309 6.12 5.96 10.70
N MET A 310 6.80 6.13 11.83
CA MET A 310 6.16 6.16 13.15
C MET A 310 5.32 7.42 13.34
N ILE A 311 5.83 8.58 12.88
CA ILE A 311 5.11 9.85 12.96
C ILE A 311 3.90 9.83 12.03
N GLU A 312 4.05 9.29 10.81
CA GLU A 312 2.98 9.12 9.84
C GLU A 312 1.84 8.26 10.40
N ASP A 313 2.17 7.12 11.01
CA ASP A 313 1.19 6.24 11.65
C ASP A 313 0.47 6.94 12.81
N ALA A 314 1.20 7.65 13.66
CA ALA A 314 0.62 8.40 14.76
C ALA A 314 -0.26 9.57 14.27
N PHE A 315 0.16 10.31 13.22
CA PHE A 315 -0.63 11.38 12.60
C PHE A 315 -1.96 10.87 12.06
N LEU A 316 -1.93 9.73 11.36
CA LEU A 316 -3.12 9.10 10.80
C LEU A 316 -4.15 8.77 11.88
N HIS A 317 -3.71 8.27 13.03
CA HIS A 317 -4.58 7.82 14.11
C HIS A 317 -5.03 8.92 15.07
N GLN A 318 -4.36 10.06 15.11
CA GLN A 318 -4.69 11.15 16.04
C GLN A 318 -5.22 12.39 15.30
N PRO A 319 -4.41 13.25 14.68
CA PRO A 319 -4.93 14.47 14.08
C PRO A 319 -5.96 14.21 12.99
N LYS A 320 -5.70 13.29 12.07
CA LYS A 320 -6.63 13.01 10.97
C LYS A 320 -7.95 12.42 11.43
N GLN A 321 -7.92 11.47 12.37
CA GLN A 321 -9.16 10.88 12.88
C GLN A 321 -9.98 11.83 13.74
N SER A 322 -9.33 12.78 14.45
CA SER A 322 -10.04 13.77 15.26
C SER A 322 -11.02 14.60 14.45
N MET A 323 -10.72 14.83 13.17
CA MET A 323 -11.60 15.57 12.26
C MET A 323 -12.98 14.92 12.05
N LYS A 324 -13.11 13.63 12.37
CA LYS A 324 -14.36 12.86 12.26
C LYS A 324 -15.26 12.94 13.50
N PHE A 325 -14.74 13.44 14.63
CA PHE A 325 -15.44 13.48 15.90
C PHE A 325 -15.86 14.91 16.25
N PRO A 326 -17.16 15.26 16.17
CA PRO A 326 -17.64 16.62 16.42
C PRO A 326 -17.43 17.12 17.86
N ASP A 327 -17.29 16.19 18.81
CA ASP A 327 -17.13 16.54 20.25
C ASP A 327 -15.69 16.92 20.63
N ARG A 328 -14.76 16.89 19.69
CA ARG A 328 -13.36 17.20 19.94
C ARG A 328 -13.03 18.61 19.45
N ASP A 329 -12.34 19.39 20.30
CA ASP A 329 -11.93 20.73 19.97
C ASP A 329 -10.92 20.76 18.80
N PRO A 330 -11.29 21.27 17.62
CA PRO A 330 -10.43 21.25 16.44
C PRO A 330 -9.18 22.15 16.62
N HIS A 331 -9.24 23.20 17.48
CA HIS A 331 -8.10 24.10 17.70
C HIS A 331 -6.95 23.37 18.42
N THR A 332 -7.27 22.59 19.45
CA THR A 332 -6.25 21.77 20.14
C THR A 332 -5.60 20.79 19.17
N TYR A 333 -6.38 20.12 18.34
CA TYR A 333 -5.87 19.18 17.34
C TYR A 333 -5.00 19.87 16.28
N TYR A 334 -5.38 21.05 15.84
CA TYR A 334 -4.60 21.82 14.87
C TYR A 334 -3.20 22.14 15.41
N GLN A 335 -3.10 22.63 16.63
CA GLN A 335 -1.81 22.96 17.27
C GLN A 335 -0.90 21.73 17.42
N ILE A 336 -1.47 20.61 17.81
CA ILE A 336 -0.72 19.35 17.93
C ILE A 336 -0.31 18.83 16.54
N ALA A 337 -1.22 18.85 15.57
CA ALA A 337 -0.94 18.40 14.21
C ALA A 337 0.18 19.20 13.53
N LEU A 338 0.28 20.51 13.78
CA LEU A 338 1.39 21.32 13.30
C LEU A 338 2.75 20.80 13.79
N ARG A 339 2.85 20.35 15.05
CA ARG A 339 4.09 19.79 15.62
C ARG A 339 4.47 18.47 14.90
N TYR A 340 3.49 17.63 14.57
CA TYR A 340 3.72 16.43 13.76
C TYR A 340 4.26 16.76 12.37
N ILE A 341 3.68 17.73 11.70
CA ILE A 341 4.09 18.16 10.35
C ILE A 341 5.50 18.77 10.36
N GLU A 342 5.81 19.59 11.34
CA GLU A 342 7.15 20.16 11.51
C GLU A 342 8.20 19.07 11.71
N GLU A 343 7.93 18.11 12.60
CA GLU A 343 8.86 17.01 12.86
C GLU A 343 8.98 16.06 11.66
N LEU A 344 7.88 15.76 10.95
CA LEU A 344 7.93 15.01 9.70
C LEU A 344 8.84 15.69 8.67
N ARG A 345 8.74 17.00 8.49
CA ARG A 345 9.59 17.77 7.59
C ARG A 345 11.06 17.60 7.95
N ASN A 346 11.40 17.69 9.24
CA ASN A 346 12.77 17.51 9.74
C ASN A 346 13.28 16.08 9.48
N LYS A 347 12.39 15.07 9.53
CA LYS A 347 12.74 13.66 9.37
C LYS A 347 12.89 13.18 7.93
N LEU A 348 12.42 13.92 6.93
CA LEU A 348 12.53 13.48 5.52
C LEU A 348 13.97 13.13 5.09
N SER A 349 14.97 13.74 5.71
CA SER A 349 16.40 13.47 5.47
C SER A 349 17.06 12.62 6.55
N PHE A 350 16.31 12.13 7.55
CA PHE A 350 16.88 11.42 8.69
C PHE A 350 17.44 10.04 8.29
N PRO A 351 18.70 9.69 8.68
CA PRO A 351 19.32 8.42 8.29
C PRO A 351 18.57 7.16 8.73
N GLY A 352 17.84 7.22 9.85
CA GLY A 352 17.02 6.13 10.37
C GLY A 352 15.66 5.97 9.70
N ASN A 353 15.34 6.81 8.72
CA ASN A 353 14.01 6.87 8.10
C ASN A 353 13.64 5.58 7.35
N THR A 354 14.65 4.91 6.75
CA THR A 354 14.48 3.64 6.02
C THR A 354 14.62 2.40 6.89
N ALA A 355 14.88 2.57 8.20
CA ALA A 355 15.14 1.45 9.10
C ALA A 355 13.96 0.48 9.16
N GLY A 356 14.19 -0.75 8.72
CA GLY A 356 13.19 -1.83 8.74
C GLY A 356 12.05 -1.68 7.74
N SER A 357 12.10 -0.71 6.80
CA SER A 357 11.04 -0.48 5.82
C SER A 357 10.98 -1.54 4.70
N GLY A 358 12.08 -2.24 4.44
CA GLY A 358 12.20 -3.16 3.29
C GLY A 358 12.25 -2.45 1.93
N LEU A 359 12.50 -1.14 1.94
CA LEU A 359 12.58 -0.28 0.74
C LEU A 359 14.02 0.13 0.44
N SER A 360 14.28 0.49 -0.80
CA SER A 360 15.51 1.20 -1.13
C SER A 360 15.48 2.63 -0.55
N PRO A 361 16.64 3.27 -0.35
CA PRO A 361 16.68 4.63 0.17
C PRO A 361 15.89 5.65 -0.66
N LEU A 362 15.93 5.55 -1.99
CA LEU A 362 15.16 6.45 -2.87
C LEU A 362 13.67 6.14 -2.84
N GLN A 363 13.28 4.87 -2.82
CA GLN A 363 11.88 4.47 -2.67
C GLN A 363 11.29 4.98 -1.35
N ALA A 364 12.00 4.80 -0.23
CA ALA A 364 11.54 5.27 1.06
C ALA A 364 11.42 6.81 1.10
N ARG A 365 12.40 7.53 0.54
CA ARG A 365 12.35 9.00 0.44
C ARG A 365 11.18 9.47 -0.39
N TYR A 366 10.93 8.83 -1.53
CA TYR A 366 9.79 9.13 -2.38
C TYR A 366 8.47 8.90 -1.64
N GLN A 367 8.29 7.74 -1.02
CA GLN A 367 7.08 7.40 -0.27
C GLN A 367 6.81 8.37 0.87
N HIS A 368 7.83 8.70 1.68
CA HIS A 368 7.67 9.66 2.78
C HIS A 368 7.32 11.06 2.28
N ARG A 369 7.89 11.49 1.14
CA ARG A 369 7.52 12.78 0.52
C ARG A 369 6.07 12.77 0.05
N GLN A 370 5.60 11.70 -0.60
CA GLN A 370 4.21 11.57 -1.03
C GLN A 370 3.24 11.59 0.17
N THR A 371 3.56 10.85 1.22
CA THR A 371 2.77 10.85 2.46
C THR A 371 2.79 12.23 3.13
N PHE A 372 3.92 12.90 3.17
CA PHE A 372 4.04 14.25 3.72
C PHE A 372 3.17 15.26 2.95
N ASN A 373 3.23 15.26 1.61
CA ASN A 373 2.40 16.13 0.77
C ASN A 373 0.90 15.85 1.00
N TYR A 374 0.52 14.57 1.06
CA TYR A 374 -0.86 14.19 1.41
C TYR A 374 -1.27 14.76 2.79
N TYR A 375 -0.39 14.70 3.80
CA TYR A 375 -0.70 15.26 5.12
C TYR A 375 -0.79 16.80 5.13
N LEU A 376 -0.09 17.47 4.24
CA LEU A 376 -0.28 18.92 4.05
C LEU A 376 -1.70 19.23 3.56
N THR A 377 -2.29 18.40 2.68
CA THR A 377 -3.70 18.57 2.27
C THR A 377 -4.68 18.35 3.42
N VAL A 378 -4.42 17.33 4.27
CA VAL A 378 -5.21 17.10 5.50
C VAL A 378 -5.13 18.29 6.44
N MET A 379 -3.93 18.85 6.61
CA MET A 379 -3.71 20.04 7.45
C MET A 379 -4.38 21.29 6.89
N THR A 380 -4.45 21.43 5.57
CA THR A 380 -5.18 22.52 4.91
C THR A 380 -6.66 22.52 5.33
N GLU A 381 -7.31 21.37 5.35
CA GLU A 381 -8.70 21.26 5.82
C GLU A 381 -8.82 21.54 7.33
N LEU A 382 -7.90 21.04 8.15
CA LEU A 382 -7.92 21.30 9.59
C LEU A 382 -7.68 22.79 9.90
N ALA A 383 -6.75 23.44 9.22
CA ALA A 383 -6.50 24.89 9.33
C ALA A 383 -7.74 25.71 8.92
N ARG A 384 -8.41 25.34 7.83
CA ARG A 384 -9.67 25.94 7.39
C ARG A 384 -10.75 25.86 8.48
N ARG A 385 -10.96 24.66 9.06
CA ARG A 385 -11.97 24.45 10.13
C ARG A 385 -11.70 25.27 11.38
N THR A 386 -10.46 25.64 11.61
CA THR A 386 -10.03 26.44 12.77
C THR A 386 -9.85 27.92 12.45
N GLY A 387 -10.23 28.38 11.24
CA GLY A 387 -10.17 29.78 10.84
C GLY A 387 -8.77 30.29 10.47
N HIS A 388 -7.78 29.40 10.33
CA HIS A 388 -6.40 29.75 9.96
C HIS A 388 -6.22 29.76 8.43
N TYR A 389 -7.03 30.55 7.72
CA TYR A 389 -7.13 30.53 6.26
C TYR A 389 -5.80 30.80 5.55
N GLN A 390 -5.02 31.77 6.03
CA GLN A 390 -3.72 32.08 5.42
C GLN A 390 -2.74 30.91 5.57
N GLN A 391 -2.65 30.32 6.75
CA GLN A 391 -1.81 29.13 6.97
C GLN A 391 -2.29 27.93 6.16
N ALA A 392 -3.60 27.78 5.96
CA ALA A 392 -4.15 26.73 5.10
C ALA A 392 -3.63 26.86 3.65
N VAL A 393 -3.61 28.08 3.12
CA VAL A 393 -3.05 28.38 1.80
C VAL A 393 -1.55 28.09 1.76
N GLU A 394 -0.79 28.54 2.75
CA GLU A 394 0.66 28.29 2.84
C GLU A 394 1.02 26.81 2.93
N LEU A 395 0.23 26.01 3.65
CA LEU A 395 0.42 24.55 3.74
C LEU A 395 0.24 23.89 2.38
N MET A 396 -0.80 24.26 1.63
CA MET A 396 -1.07 23.72 0.30
C MET A 396 -0.02 24.20 -0.71
N ASP A 397 0.41 25.47 -0.61
CA ASP A 397 1.44 26.05 -1.48
C ASP A 397 2.84 25.47 -1.26
N ALA A 398 3.08 24.83 -0.12
CA ALA A 398 4.32 24.10 0.15
C ALA A 398 4.43 22.79 -0.67
N ILE A 399 3.33 22.29 -1.25
CA ILE A 399 3.35 21.16 -2.16
C ILE A 399 3.82 21.65 -3.54
N PRO A 400 4.75 20.94 -4.23
CA PRO A 400 5.14 21.29 -5.59
C PRO A 400 3.92 21.43 -6.52
N ILE A 401 3.93 22.46 -7.36
CA ILE A 401 2.75 22.83 -8.16
C ILE A 401 2.25 21.70 -9.06
N GLU A 402 3.17 20.89 -9.59
CA GLU A 402 2.87 19.74 -10.45
C GLU A 402 2.20 18.57 -9.70
N GLU A 403 2.31 18.53 -8.37
CA GLU A 403 1.73 17.48 -7.53
C GLU A 403 0.55 17.98 -6.67
N ARG A 404 0.43 19.32 -6.50
CA ARG A 404 -0.37 19.98 -5.45
C ARG A 404 -1.82 19.52 -5.36
N PHE A 405 -2.49 19.30 -6.46
CA PHE A 405 -3.92 18.98 -6.50
C PHE A 405 -4.22 17.50 -6.78
N ASN A 406 -3.21 16.62 -6.64
CA ASN A 406 -3.31 15.21 -6.95
C ASN A 406 -3.56 14.29 -5.73
N TYR A 407 -3.63 14.82 -4.51
CA TYR A 407 -3.70 13.99 -3.29
C TYR A 407 -5.12 13.77 -2.77
N ASP A 408 -5.79 14.82 -2.35
CA ASP A 408 -7.07 14.73 -1.62
C ASP A 408 -8.06 15.79 -2.11
N PRO A 409 -9.21 15.39 -2.68
CA PRO A 409 -10.22 16.33 -3.13
C PRO A 409 -10.77 17.21 -1.99
N THR A 410 -10.80 16.72 -0.73
CA THR A 410 -11.21 17.50 0.42
C THR A 410 -10.22 18.64 0.73
N GLY A 411 -8.93 18.35 0.59
CA GLY A 411 -7.87 19.36 0.71
C GLY A 411 -7.96 20.41 -0.38
N ASN A 412 -8.27 20.00 -1.63
CA ASN A 412 -8.48 20.91 -2.76
C ASN A 412 -9.67 21.84 -2.50
N GLU A 413 -10.80 21.32 -2.02
CA GLU A 413 -11.96 22.11 -1.64
C GLU A 413 -11.65 23.06 -0.49
N ALA A 414 -10.93 22.58 0.54
CA ALA A 414 -10.51 23.42 1.65
C ALA A 414 -9.67 24.61 1.20
N TYR A 415 -8.76 24.38 0.26
CA TYR A 415 -7.93 25.45 -0.32
C TYR A 415 -8.78 26.47 -1.07
N VAL A 416 -9.73 26.04 -1.92
CA VAL A 416 -10.67 26.94 -2.62
C VAL A 416 -11.47 27.78 -1.62
N ARG A 417 -12.04 27.15 -0.59
CA ARG A 417 -12.80 27.88 0.44
C ARG A 417 -11.93 28.89 1.23
N CYS A 418 -10.64 28.59 1.42
CA CYS A 418 -9.71 29.54 2.02
C CYS A 418 -9.42 30.72 1.09
N LEU A 419 -9.26 30.49 -0.21
CA LEU A 419 -9.09 31.56 -1.20
C LEU A 419 -10.31 32.49 -1.22
N GLU A 420 -11.53 31.96 -1.15
CA GLU A 420 -12.77 32.75 -1.03
C GLU A 420 -12.74 33.64 0.22
N GLN A 421 -12.39 33.10 1.39
CA GLN A 421 -12.31 33.85 2.64
C GLN A 421 -11.23 34.94 2.62
N LEU A 422 -10.19 34.77 1.82
CA LEU A 422 -9.09 35.73 1.68
C LEU A 422 -9.30 36.74 0.52
N GLY A 423 -10.42 36.63 -0.23
CA GLY A 423 -10.71 37.50 -1.37
C GLY A 423 -9.74 37.26 -2.57
N GLN A 424 -9.23 36.04 -2.73
CA GLN A 424 -8.31 35.64 -3.81
C GLN A 424 -9.04 34.81 -4.89
N GLU A 425 -10.22 35.23 -5.27
CA GLU A 425 -11.12 34.51 -6.20
C GLU A 425 -10.54 34.33 -7.58
N GLU A 426 -9.60 35.19 -8.00
CA GLU A 426 -8.92 35.09 -9.29
C GLU A 426 -8.11 33.80 -9.48
N LYS A 427 -7.73 33.13 -8.38
CA LYS A 427 -6.99 31.86 -8.39
C LYS A 427 -7.89 30.64 -8.52
N ILE A 428 -9.17 30.75 -8.17
CA ILE A 428 -10.07 29.60 -7.98
C ILE A 428 -10.23 28.80 -9.26
N LEU A 429 -10.44 29.44 -10.41
CA LEU A 429 -10.63 28.73 -11.68
C LEU A 429 -9.43 27.84 -12.04
N GLU A 430 -8.21 28.29 -11.79
CA GLU A 430 -6.99 27.52 -12.01
C GLU A 430 -6.94 26.29 -11.09
N VAL A 431 -7.33 26.44 -9.83
CA VAL A 431 -7.40 25.33 -8.87
C VAL A 431 -8.45 24.30 -9.30
N LEU A 432 -9.63 24.74 -9.73
CA LEU A 432 -10.69 23.86 -10.22
C LEU A 432 -10.23 23.06 -11.43
N LYS A 433 -9.59 23.70 -12.41
CA LYS A 433 -9.03 23.01 -13.59
C LYS A 433 -7.94 22.02 -13.22
N ALA A 434 -7.01 22.39 -12.32
CA ALA A 434 -5.95 21.51 -11.88
C ALA A 434 -6.49 20.31 -11.07
N SER A 435 -7.48 20.51 -10.21
CA SER A 435 -8.16 19.43 -9.49
C SER A 435 -8.89 18.47 -10.46
N ALA A 436 -9.54 19.01 -11.50
CA ALA A 436 -10.17 18.22 -12.54
C ALA A 436 -9.15 17.46 -13.40
N ALA A 437 -7.99 18.06 -13.68
CA ALA A 437 -6.89 17.44 -14.42
C ALA A 437 -6.37 16.15 -13.75
N HIS A 438 -6.35 16.13 -12.43
CA HIS A 438 -5.95 14.97 -11.61
C HIS A 438 -7.14 14.13 -11.14
N ASN A 439 -8.36 14.43 -11.58
CA ASN A 439 -9.57 13.75 -11.15
C ASN A 439 -9.81 13.76 -9.64
N LYS A 440 -9.48 14.88 -8.97
CA LYS A 440 -9.60 15.08 -7.52
C LYS A 440 -10.63 16.17 -7.19
N MET A 441 -11.90 15.90 -7.56
CA MET A 441 -13.02 16.82 -7.41
C MET A 441 -14.01 16.33 -6.35
N THR A 442 -14.48 17.24 -5.50
CA THR A 442 -15.69 17.04 -4.69
C THR A 442 -16.93 17.49 -5.49
N PRO A 443 -18.16 17.12 -5.06
CA PRO A 443 -19.38 17.66 -5.67
C PRO A 443 -19.40 19.19 -5.72
N HIS A 444 -18.93 19.85 -4.64
CA HIS A 444 -18.88 21.31 -4.58
C HIS A 444 -17.92 21.92 -5.61
N LEU A 445 -16.70 21.37 -5.74
CA LEU A 445 -15.75 21.82 -6.77
C LEU A 445 -16.28 21.56 -8.18
N MET A 446 -16.98 20.46 -8.38
CA MET A 446 -17.59 20.09 -9.66
C MET A 446 -18.67 21.11 -10.03
N GLU A 447 -19.55 21.47 -9.12
CA GLU A 447 -20.60 22.47 -9.32
C GLU A 447 -20.01 23.86 -9.60
N MET A 448 -18.97 24.24 -8.86
CA MET A 448 -18.25 25.49 -9.13
C MET A 448 -17.66 25.51 -10.55
N LEU A 449 -16.98 24.43 -10.96
CA LEU A 449 -16.40 24.35 -12.32
C LEU A 449 -17.48 24.43 -13.40
N LYS A 450 -18.61 23.75 -13.19
CA LYS A 450 -19.78 23.79 -14.07
C LYS A 450 -20.37 25.21 -14.19
N THR A 451 -20.43 25.92 -13.07
CA THR A 451 -20.88 27.31 -13.03
C THR A 451 -19.94 28.23 -13.82
N TYR A 452 -18.63 28.09 -13.63
CA TYR A 452 -17.64 28.84 -14.44
C TYR A 452 -17.75 28.50 -15.93
N TYR A 453 -17.92 27.23 -16.27
CA TYR A 453 -18.10 26.79 -17.66
C TYR A 453 -19.34 27.42 -18.30
N THR A 454 -20.51 27.34 -17.65
CA THR A 454 -21.78 27.85 -18.19
C THR A 454 -21.84 29.38 -18.27
N SER A 455 -21.13 30.07 -17.37
CA SER A 455 -21.10 31.55 -17.31
C SER A 455 -20.06 32.18 -18.24
N SER A 456 -19.14 31.37 -18.81
CA SER A 456 -18.05 31.88 -19.66
C SER A 456 -18.56 32.22 -21.06
N PRO A 457 -18.35 33.45 -21.56
CA PRO A 457 -18.61 33.79 -22.93
C PRO A 457 -17.77 32.99 -23.95
N GLN A 458 -16.70 32.34 -23.46
CA GLN A 458 -15.75 31.54 -24.25
C GLN A 458 -15.94 30.04 -24.00
N ALA A 459 -17.09 29.63 -23.40
CA ALA A 459 -17.37 28.22 -23.20
C ALA A 459 -17.23 27.42 -24.52
N PRO A 460 -16.55 26.28 -24.53
CA PRO A 460 -16.49 25.42 -25.69
C PRO A 460 -17.90 25.03 -26.11
N ALA A 461 -18.11 24.79 -27.41
CA ALA A 461 -19.41 24.31 -27.96
C ALA A 461 -19.70 22.83 -27.56
N SER A 462 -18.77 22.18 -26.81
CA SER A 462 -18.87 20.82 -26.30
C SER A 462 -19.80 20.77 -25.06
N SER A 463 -20.23 19.56 -24.69
CA SER A 463 -20.91 19.37 -23.40
C SER A 463 -19.97 19.62 -22.23
N PHE A 464 -20.51 19.82 -21.02
CA PHE A 464 -19.68 19.96 -19.80
C PHE A 464 -18.84 18.70 -19.56
N ASP A 465 -19.37 17.51 -19.85
CA ASP A 465 -18.66 16.25 -19.67
C ASP A 465 -17.46 16.12 -20.63
N GLU A 466 -17.63 16.53 -21.89
CA GLU A 466 -16.53 16.59 -22.85
C GLU A 466 -15.46 17.60 -22.43
N TYR A 467 -15.87 18.76 -21.90
CA TYR A 467 -14.96 19.75 -21.35
C TYR A 467 -14.20 19.19 -20.16
N LEU A 468 -14.89 18.59 -19.19
CA LEU A 468 -14.29 17.96 -18.00
C LEU A 468 -13.28 16.88 -18.41
N TYR A 469 -13.64 16.02 -19.33
CA TYR A 469 -12.73 14.99 -19.86
C TYR A 469 -11.51 15.60 -20.57
N SER A 470 -11.68 16.72 -21.27
CA SER A 470 -10.57 17.41 -21.95
C SER A 470 -9.51 17.97 -20.98
N LEU A 471 -9.91 18.30 -19.76
CA LEU A 471 -9.02 18.81 -18.73
C LEU A 471 -8.09 17.74 -18.15
N LYS A 472 -8.49 16.45 -18.18
CA LYS A 472 -7.72 15.36 -17.55
C LYS A 472 -6.37 15.16 -18.22
N THR A 473 -5.35 14.92 -17.38
CA THR A 473 -4.01 14.59 -17.88
C THR A 473 -4.01 13.25 -18.64
N PRO A 474 -3.06 13.02 -19.56
CA PRO A 474 -2.91 11.73 -20.21
C PRO A 474 -2.76 10.58 -19.21
N GLU A 475 -2.00 10.80 -18.12
CA GLU A 475 -1.74 9.84 -17.07
C GLU A 475 -3.04 9.48 -16.32
N ALA A 476 -3.86 10.46 -15.94
CA ALA A 476 -5.16 10.22 -15.29
C ALA A 476 -6.14 9.44 -16.20
N LYS A 477 -6.11 9.70 -17.52
CA LYS A 477 -6.90 8.93 -18.50
C LYS A 477 -6.41 7.49 -18.62
N GLU A 478 -5.10 7.29 -18.70
CA GLU A 478 -4.50 5.96 -18.80
C GLU A 478 -4.77 5.14 -17.53
N GLU A 479 -4.62 5.73 -16.35
CA GLU A 479 -4.91 5.08 -15.07
C GLU A 479 -6.37 4.64 -14.96
N LEU A 480 -7.31 5.52 -15.34
CA LEU A 480 -8.74 5.20 -15.38
C LEU A 480 -9.02 4.01 -16.31
N LEU A 481 -8.51 4.02 -17.54
CA LEU A 481 -8.72 2.95 -18.50
C LEU A 481 -8.09 1.63 -18.04
N LYS A 482 -6.90 1.68 -17.45
CA LYS A 482 -6.22 0.52 -16.87
C LYS A 482 -7.06 -0.07 -15.71
N HIS A 483 -7.54 0.77 -14.80
CA HIS A 483 -8.39 0.35 -13.69
C HIS A 483 -9.67 -0.32 -14.18
N VAL A 484 -10.38 0.32 -15.10
CA VAL A 484 -11.60 -0.22 -15.71
C VAL A 484 -11.32 -1.56 -16.40
N SER A 485 -10.25 -1.66 -17.19
CA SER A 485 -9.94 -2.89 -17.94
C SER A 485 -9.68 -4.10 -17.01
N GLN A 486 -9.10 -3.88 -15.84
CA GLN A 486 -8.84 -4.92 -14.84
C GLN A 486 -10.12 -5.46 -14.18
N GLY A 487 -11.16 -4.63 -14.10
CA GLY A 487 -12.46 -5.01 -13.52
C GLY A 487 -13.44 -5.66 -14.50
N LEU A 488 -13.20 -5.56 -15.82
CA LEU A 488 -14.08 -6.12 -16.83
C LEU A 488 -14.05 -7.64 -16.83
N VAL A 489 -15.23 -8.27 -16.71
CA VAL A 489 -15.42 -9.72 -16.63
C VAL A 489 -16.64 -10.15 -17.46
N SER A 490 -16.90 -11.44 -17.54
CA SER A 490 -18.12 -11.99 -18.14
C SER A 490 -18.55 -13.28 -17.44
N ASP A 491 -18.91 -13.15 -16.16
CA ASP A 491 -19.17 -14.28 -15.28
C ASP A 491 -20.67 -14.49 -15.07
N ASN A 492 -21.06 -15.74 -14.88
CA ASN A 492 -22.40 -16.07 -14.42
C ASN A 492 -22.52 -15.78 -12.91
N TYR A 493 -23.72 -15.51 -12.46
CA TYR A 493 -24.06 -15.39 -11.04
C TYR A 493 -25.34 -16.18 -10.72
N THR A 494 -25.53 -16.51 -9.46
CA THR A 494 -26.79 -17.12 -9.01
C THR A 494 -27.86 -16.03 -8.91
N PRO A 495 -29.05 -16.19 -9.52
CA PRO A 495 -30.13 -15.22 -9.39
C PRO A 495 -30.47 -14.91 -7.93
N PHE A 496 -30.84 -13.67 -7.68
CA PHE A 496 -31.21 -13.20 -6.36
C PHE A 496 -32.55 -12.45 -6.37
N ASP A 497 -33.22 -12.45 -5.22
CA ASP A 497 -34.47 -11.74 -4.94
C ASP A 497 -34.34 -11.19 -3.52
N ILE A 498 -34.17 -9.87 -3.38
CA ILE A 498 -33.90 -9.18 -2.10
C ILE A 498 -34.90 -8.07 -1.87
N GLU A 499 -35.16 -7.74 -0.61
CA GLU A 499 -36.07 -6.66 -0.23
C GLU A 499 -35.38 -5.31 -0.29
N ASP A 500 -36.06 -4.27 -0.79
CA ASP A 500 -35.61 -2.89 -0.68
C ASP A 500 -36.16 -2.21 0.59
N ILE A 501 -35.63 -1.01 0.88
CA ILE A 501 -35.98 -0.27 2.10
C ILE A 501 -37.45 0.14 2.16
N ASN A 502 -38.14 0.23 1.00
CA ASN A 502 -39.55 0.61 0.87
C ASN A 502 -40.50 -0.61 0.95
N GLY A 503 -39.93 -1.82 1.08
CA GLY A 503 -40.69 -3.08 1.09
C GLY A 503 -41.00 -3.65 -0.30
N GLY A 504 -40.36 -3.08 -1.36
CA GLY A 504 -40.35 -3.63 -2.70
C GLY A 504 -39.37 -4.80 -2.81
N ARG A 505 -39.29 -5.39 -4.04
CA ARG A 505 -38.35 -6.50 -4.33
C ARG A 505 -37.45 -6.13 -5.47
N VAL A 506 -36.16 -6.39 -5.30
CA VAL A 506 -35.13 -6.31 -6.33
C VAL A 506 -34.80 -7.73 -6.77
N ARG A 507 -35.27 -8.10 -7.97
CA ARG A 507 -35.09 -9.44 -8.53
C ARG A 507 -34.17 -9.38 -9.73
N SER A 508 -33.13 -10.17 -9.72
CA SER A 508 -32.19 -10.21 -10.85
C SER A 508 -32.83 -10.73 -12.13
N ASP A 509 -33.88 -11.54 -12.04
CA ASP A 509 -34.62 -12.09 -13.20
C ASP A 509 -35.55 -11.04 -13.85
N ASP A 510 -35.84 -9.94 -13.17
CA ASP A 510 -36.64 -8.83 -13.72
C ASP A 510 -35.80 -7.83 -14.55
N PHE A 511 -34.48 -7.97 -14.58
CA PHE A 511 -33.61 -7.09 -15.36
C PHE A 511 -33.66 -7.46 -16.84
N SER A 512 -33.99 -6.48 -17.68
CA SER A 512 -34.01 -6.67 -19.13
C SER A 512 -32.59 -6.80 -19.71
N ALA A 513 -32.48 -7.29 -20.92
CA ALA A 513 -31.15 -7.40 -21.58
C ALA A 513 -30.48 -6.04 -21.81
N ASP A 514 -31.26 -4.97 -21.87
CA ASP A 514 -30.77 -3.60 -22.10
C ASP A 514 -30.42 -2.89 -20.78
N ASP A 515 -30.87 -3.44 -19.62
CA ASP A 515 -30.57 -2.84 -18.34
C ASP A 515 -29.10 -3.05 -17.96
N ILE A 516 -28.48 -1.99 -17.45
CA ILE A 516 -27.17 -2.01 -16.80
C ILE A 516 -27.42 -1.73 -15.31
N VAL A 517 -27.13 -2.70 -14.47
CA VAL A 517 -27.45 -2.65 -13.05
C VAL A 517 -26.19 -2.54 -12.23
N VAL A 518 -26.05 -1.45 -11.50
CA VAL A 518 -24.93 -1.20 -10.58
C VAL A 518 -25.34 -1.62 -9.17
N LEU A 519 -24.60 -2.52 -8.57
CA LEU A 519 -24.76 -2.97 -7.20
C LEU A 519 -23.56 -2.49 -6.38
N ASP A 520 -23.77 -1.65 -5.38
CA ASP A 520 -22.75 -1.22 -4.42
C ASP A 520 -22.98 -1.90 -3.07
N PHE A 521 -22.02 -2.72 -2.64
CA PHE A 521 -22.08 -3.45 -1.37
C PHE A 521 -21.39 -2.66 -0.27
N TRP A 522 -22.18 -2.23 0.72
CA TRP A 522 -21.76 -1.30 1.75
C TRP A 522 -22.32 -1.64 3.13
N ALA A 523 -21.87 -0.95 4.17
CA ALA A 523 -22.40 -1.03 5.53
C ALA A 523 -22.16 0.27 6.29
N THR A 524 -22.97 0.58 7.30
CA THR A 524 -22.84 1.80 8.11
C THR A 524 -21.54 1.87 8.90
N TRP A 525 -21.01 0.75 9.32
CA TRP A 525 -19.73 0.64 10.04
C TRP A 525 -18.49 0.72 9.12
N CYS A 526 -18.68 0.63 7.81
CA CYS A 526 -17.61 0.63 6.81
C CYS A 526 -17.27 2.06 6.38
N ALA A 527 -16.28 2.69 7.01
CA ALA A 527 -15.91 4.07 6.72
C ALA A 527 -15.53 4.34 5.24
N PRO A 528 -14.76 3.47 4.54
CA PRO A 528 -14.49 3.68 3.11
C PRO A 528 -15.75 3.50 2.25
N CYS A 529 -16.70 2.64 2.63
CA CYS A 529 -17.99 2.51 1.94
C CYS A 529 -18.78 3.81 2.04
N CYS A 530 -18.94 4.34 3.26
CA CYS A 530 -19.65 5.61 3.49
C CYS A 530 -19.00 6.79 2.74
N ALA A 531 -17.68 6.79 2.57
CA ALA A 531 -16.98 7.81 1.79
C ALA A 531 -17.24 7.66 0.28
N ALA A 532 -17.39 6.43 -0.22
CA ALA A 532 -17.68 6.15 -1.62
C ALA A 532 -19.08 6.62 -2.05
N LEU A 533 -20.06 6.62 -1.14
CA LEU A 533 -21.45 7.01 -1.45
C LEU A 533 -21.56 8.41 -2.07
N VAL A 534 -20.64 9.31 -1.77
CA VAL A 534 -20.60 10.65 -2.38
C VAL A 534 -20.38 10.56 -3.89
N GLY A 535 -19.40 9.77 -4.33
CA GLY A 535 -19.14 9.55 -5.77
C GLY A 535 -20.24 8.72 -6.45
N MET A 536 -20.87 7.80 -5.69
CA MET A 536 -22.03 7.05 -6.15
C MET A 536 -23.23 7.98 -6.41
N GLN A 537 -23.51 8.95 -5.53
CA GLN A 537 -24.55 9.96 -5.74
C GLN A 537 -24.29 10.75 -7.03
N MET A 538 -23.05 11.17 -7.29
CA MET A 538 -22.70 11.87 -8.53
C MET A 538 -23.00 11.01 -9.79
N ALA A 539 -22.72 9.70 -9.72
CA ALA A 539 -23.01 8.79 -10.83
C ALA A 539 -24.52 8.56 -11.00
N VAL A 540 -25.28 8.45 -9.92
CA VAL A 540 -26.76 8.38 -9.94
C VAL A 540 -27.36 9.61 -10.61
N GLU A 541 -26.91 10.81 -10.21
CA GLU A 541 -27.36 12.09 -10.78
C GLU A 541 -27.02 12.19 -12.27
N HIS A 542 -25.86 11.68 -12.70
CA HIS A 542 -25.48 11.68 -14.12
C HIS A 542 -26.42 10.84 -14.99
N TYR A 543 -26.95 9.75 -14.46
CA TYR A 543 -27.84 8.83 -15.19
C TYR A 543 -29.32 8.93 -14.80
N ILE A 544 -29.73 9.99 -14.09
CA ILE A 544 -31.09 10.12 -13.54
C ILE A 544 -32.19 10.01 -14.61
N ASP A 545 -31.91 10.46 -15.84
CA ASP A 545 -32.86 10.45 -16.96
C ASP A 545 -32.78 9.15 -17.81
N ASP A 546 -31.86 8.22 -17.49
CA ASP A 546 -31.70 6.96 -18.23
C ASP A 546 -32.31 5.78 -17.44
N SER A 547 -33.54 5.41 -17.78
CA SER A 547 -34.29 4.35 -17.07
C SER A 547 -33.68 2.94 -17.19
N HIS A 548 -32.73 2.75 -18.12
CA HIS A 548 -32.02 1.47 -18.28
C HIS A 548 -30.82 1.35 -17.35
N ILE A 549 -30.39 2.44 -16.71
CA ILE A 549 -29.31 2.41 -15.73
C ILE A 549 -29.91 2.39 -14.34
N LYS A 550 -29.68 1.30 -13.60
CA LYS A 550 -30.26 1.08 -12.29
C LYS A 550 -29.17 0.99 -11.22
N PHE A 551 -29.35 1.69 -10.11
CA PHE A 551 -28.41 1.66 -8.98
C PHE A 551 -29.11 1.08 -7.75
N TYR A 552 -28.47 0.10 -7.12
CA TYR A 552 -28.93 -0.48 -5.87
C TYR A 552 -27.76 -0.48 -4.85
N PHE A 553 -28.04 0.03 -3.66
CA PHE A 553 -27.10 0.12 -2.54
C PHE A 553 -27.39 -1.03 -1.58
N VAL A 554 -26.64 -2.12 -1.73
CA VAL A 554 -26.89 -3.36 -1.02
C VAL A 554 -26.23 -3.30 0.35
N ASP A 555 -27.05 -3.11 1.38
CA ASP A 555 -26.64 -3.16 2.78
C ASP A 555 -26.28 -4.60 3.14
N THR A 556 -24.99 -4.86 3.38
CA THR A 556 -24.45 -6.21 3.60
C THR A 556 -23.61 -6.25 4.88
N GLN A 557 -23.66 -7.37 5.61
CA GLN A 557 -22.91 -7.57 6.85
C GLN A 557 -23.18 -6.46 7.90
N ASP A 558 -24.33 -5.82 7.86
CA ASP A 558 -24.73 -4.75 8.75
C ASP A 558 -25.85 -5.23 9.71
N ARG A 559 -26.00 -4.51 10.81
CA ARG A 559 -27.07 -4.70 11.80
C ARG A 559 -27.93 -3.44 11.96
N ALA A 560 -27.75 -2.47 11.08
CA ALA A 560 -28.54 -1.25 11.09
C ALA A 560 -30.01 -1.55 10.79
N THR A 561 -30.92 -0.89 11.51
CA THR A 561 -32.34 -0.99 11.24
C THR A 561 -32.73 -0.14 10.04
N LYS A 562 -33.86 -0.44 9.38
CA LYS A 562 -34.40 0.39 8.29
C LYS A 562 -34.53 1.86 8.70
N GLU A 563 -34.91 2.14 9.94
CA GLU A 563 -35.04 3.49 10.47
C GLU A 563 -33.65 4.18 10.55
N GLN A 564 -32.63 3.48 11.04
CA GLN A 564 -31.27 4.01 11.11
C GLN A 564 -30.71 4.32 9.74
N LEU A 565 -30.92 3.45 8.74
CA LEU A 565 -30.50 3.66 7.36
C LEU A 565 -31.23 4.84 6.71
N ASN A 566 -32.53 4.95 6.88
CA ASN A 566 -33.33 6.08 6.38
C ASN A 566 -32.86 7.41 6.98
N ASN A 567 -32.57 7.43 8.30
CA ASN A 567 -32.06 8.62 8.97
C ASN A 567 -30.67 8.98 8.44
N TYR A 568 -29.78 8.01 8.24
CA TYR A 568 -28.46 8.22 7.67
C TYR A 568 -28.53 8.83 6.27
N TRP A 569 -29.39 8.28 5.38
CA TRP A 569 -29.60 8.84 4.03
C TRP A 569 -30.06 10.28 4.07
N LYS A 570 -31.08 10.55 4.93
CA LYS A 570 -31.62 11.89 5.09
C LYS A 570 -30.63 12.90 5.65
N GLU A 571 -29.84 12.50 6.65
CA GLU A 571 -28.78 13.35 7.22
C GLU A 571 -27.68 13.68 6.22
N LYS A 572 -27.36 12.76 5.33
CA LYS A 572 -26.36 12.95 4.27
C LYS A 572 -26.89 13.66 3.03
N GLY A 573 -28.23 13.80 2.91
CA GLY A 573 -28.86 14.39 1.75
C GLY A 573 -28.83 13.52 0.50
N TYR A 574 -28.65 12.19 0.65
CA TYR A 574 -28.69 11.25 -0.46
C TYR A 574 -30.12 11.12 -1.00
N HIS A 575 -30.27 11.14 -2.32
CA HIS A 575 -31.55 11.02 -3.01
C HIS A 575 -31.41 10.14 -4.25
N ASP A 576 -32.52 9.56 -4.70
CA ASP A 576 -32.55 8.65 -5.85
C ASP A 576 -31.61 7.43 -5.76
N MET A 577 -31.16 7.12 -4.55
CA MET A 577 -30.30 6.00 -4.20
C MET A 577 -31.11 4.96 -3.42
N LEU A 578 -31.51 3.84 -4.08
CA LEU A 578 -32.35 2.81 -3.46
C LEU A 578 -31.51 1.81 -2.67
N ILE A 579 -31.77 1.73 -1.36
CA ILE A 579 -31.14 0.73 -0.49
C ILE A 579 -31.89 -0.61 -0.65
N ALA A 580 -31.12 -1.69 -0.80
CA ALA A 580 -31.63 -3.06 -0.73
C ALA A 580 -30.89 -3.83 0.38
N PHE A 581 -31.50 -4.87 0.92
CA PHE A 581 -30.95 -5.66 2.03
C PHE A 581 -30.37 -6.97 1.52
N ASP A 582 -29.11 -7.23 1.80
CA ASP A 582 -28.55 -8.55 1.57
C ASP A 582 -29.19 -9.57 2.52
N GLU A 583 -29.27 -10.80 2.08
CA GLU A 583 -29.89 -11.88 2.85
C GLU A 583 -28.85 -12.75 3.56
N ASP A 584 -29.29 -13.47 4.57
CA ASP A 584 -28.47 -14.44 5.26
C ASP A 584 -28.04 -15.57 4.33
N THR A 585 -26.80 -15.97 4.42
CA THR A 585 -26.33 -17.24 3.85
C THR A 585 -27.05 -18.39 4.59
N PRO A 586 -27.56 -19.43 3.90
CA PRO A 586 -28.27 -20.52 4.56
C PRO A 586 -27.49 -21.11 5.73
N GLY A 587 -28.12 -21.09 6.91
CA GLY A 587 -27.52 -21.57 8.16
C GLY A 587 -26.69 -20.56 8.94
N THR A 588 -26.65 -19.29 8.52
CA THR A 588 -25.97 -18.18 9.20
C THR A 588 -26.91 -17.01 9.46
N HIS A 589 -26.41 -15.97 10.13
CA HIS A 589 -27.09 -14.69 10.31
C HIS A 589 -26.12 -13.56 9.95
N ASP A 590 -25.55 -13.66 8.73
CA ASP A 590 -24.45 -12.80 8.30
C ASP A 590 -24.82 -11.74 7.25
N GLY A 591 -26.08 -11.76 6.73
CA GLY A 591 -26.56 -10.78 5.75
C GLY A 591 -25.60 -10.59 4.58
N SER A 592 -25.11 -11.68 3.98
CA SER A 592 -24.05 -11.60 2.98
C SER A 592 -24.19 -12.58 1.81
N ARG A 593 -25.39 -13.10 1.55
CA ARG A 593 -25.63 -14.13 0.54
C ARG A 593 -25.37 -13.63 -0.89
N VAL A 594 -25.89 -12.48 -1.24
CA VAL A 594 -25.69 -11.89 -2.58
C VAL A 594 -24.27 -11.40 -2.73
N TYR A 595 -23.72 -10.78 -1.71
CA TYR A 595 -22.31 -10.37 -1.67
C TYR A 595 -21.37 -11.56 -1.97
N ARG A 596 -21.51 -12.68 -1.26
CA ARG A 596 -20.65 -13.88 -1.44
C ARG A 596 -20.86 -14.54 -2.79
N ASN A 597 -22.07 -14.48 -3.36
CA ASN A 597 -22.37 -14.98 -4.69
C ASN A 597 -21.61 -14.18 -5.76
N LEU A 598 -21.63 -12.86 -5.67
CA LEU A 598 -21.00 -12.00 -6.66
C LEU A 598 -19.47 -11.85 -6.45
N PHE A 599 -18.99 -12.03 -5.21
CA PHE A 599 -17.59 -11.85 -4.82
C PHE A 599 -17.06 -13.02 -3.98
N PRO A 600 -16.97 -14.25 -4.54
CA PRO A 600 -16.62 -15.45 -3.77
C PRO A 600 -15.22 -15.41 -3.12
N ASN A 601 -14.32 -14.59 -3.65
CA ASN A 601 -12.93 -14.47 -3.19
C ASN A 601 -12.64 -13.16 -2.43
N ALA A 602 -13.66 -12.29 -2.25
CA ALA A 602 -13.43 -11.03 -1.55
C ALA A 602 -13.42 -11.22 -0.03
N SER A 603 -12.55 -10.46 0.64
CA SER A 603 -12.38 -10.51 2.10
C SER A 603 -13.06 -9.35 2.84
N GLY A 604 -13.73 -8.42 2.13
CA GLY A 604 -14.37 -7.25 2.75
C GLY A 604 -15.02 -6.31 1.75
N ILE A 605 -15.61 -5.25 2.26
CA ILE A 605 -16.31 -4.18 1.54
C ILE A 605 -15.50 -2.86 1.61
N PRO A 606 -15.71 -1.87 0.70
CA PRO A 606 -16.72 -1.81 -0.36
C PRO A 606 -16.40 -2.69 -1.58
N GLN A 607 -17.44 -3.21 -2.21
CA GLN A 607 -17.36 -3.95 -3.47
C GLN A 607 -18.46 -3.46 -4.42
N LYS A 608 -18.15 -3.34 -5.70
CA LYS A 608 -19.10 -2.94 -6.73
C LYS A 608 -19.19 -4.00 -7.83
N ALA A 609 -20.40 -4.34 -8.24
CA ALA A 609 -20.64 -5.19 -9.40
C ALA A 609 -21.56 -4.50 -10.39
N ILE A 610 -21.28 -4.63 -11.67
CA ILE A 610 -22.19 -4.17 -12.73
C ILE A 610 -22.67 -5.39 -13.50
N LEU A 611 -24.00 -5.53 -13.55
CA LEU A 611 -24.68 -6.61 -14.23
C LEU A 611 -25.23 -6.12 -15.57
N LYS A 612 -25.16 -6.95 -16.60
CA LYS A 612 -25.82 -6.75 -17.88
C LYS A 612 -26.08 -8.11 -18.54
N ASN A 613 -27.29 -8.26 -19.11
CA ASN A 613 -27.70 -9.44 -19.86
C ASN A 613 -27.42 -10.77 -19.10
N GLY A 614 -27.84 -10.83 -17.83
CA GLY A 614 -27.69 -12.02 -16.98
C GLY A 614 -26.28 -12.40 -16.57
N LYS A 615 -25.32 -11.48 -16.70
CA LYS A 615 -23.92 -11.69 -16.34
C LYS A 615 -23.37 -10.56 -15.50
N VAL A 616 -22.37 -10.87 -14.65
CA VAL A 616 -21.49 -9.87 -14.07
C VAL A 616 -20.51 -9.41 -15.14
N ARG A 617 -20.53 -8.12 -15.43
CA ARG A 617 -19.71 -7.51 -16.50
C ARG A 617 -18.55 -6.69 -15.95
N TYR A 618 -18.65 -6.27 -14.69
CA TYR A 618 -17.60 -5.53 -14.02
C TYR A 618 -17.59 -5.83 -12.53
N ARG A 619 -16.39 -5.86 -11.93
CA ARG A 619 -16.17 -5.88 -10.48
C ARG A 619 -15.09 -4.88 -10.11
N ALA A 620 -15.33 -4.14 -9.02
CA ALA A 620 -14.33 -3.28 -8.40
C ALA A 620 -14.33 -3.46 -6.88
N SER A 621 -13.14 -3.33 -6.30
CA SER A 621 -12.92 -3.43 -4.86
C SER A 621 -12.32 -2.15 -4.31
N GLY A 622 -12.79 -1.72 -3.16
CA GLY A 622 -12.26 -0.56 -2.47
C GLY A 622 -12.83 0.78 -2.95
N TYR A 623 -12.19 1.86 -2.47
CA TYR A 623 -12.48 3.25 -2.83
C TYR A 623 -11.17 4.04 -2.83
N GLN A 624 -10.88 4.73 -3.92
CA GLN A 624 -9.61 5.43 -4.14
C GLN A 624 -9.54 6.82 -3.48
N GLY A 625 -10.61 7.22 -2.79
CA GLY A 625 -10.65 8.48 -2.02
C GLY A 625 -11.13 9.71 -2.80
N SER A 626 -11.43 9.59 -4.09
CA SER A 626 -11.97 10.70 -4.89
C SER A 626 -13.38 10.40 -5.41
N PRO A 627 -14.38 11.27 -5.11
CA PRO A 627 -15.73 11.11 -5.65
C PRO A 627 -15.77 11.16 -7.17
N SER A 628 -15.02 12.07 -7.81
CA SER A 628 -14.99 12.19 -9.26
C SER A 628 -14.29 11.00 -9.95
N GLU A 629 -13.29 10.39 -9.33
CA GLU A 629 -12.68 9.15 -9.85
C GLU A 629 -13.70 8.02 -9.88
N LEU A 630 -14.47 7.85 -8.81
CA LEU A 630 -15.49 6.81 -8.75
C LEU A 630 -16.63 7.07 -9.78
N MET A 631 -17.07 8.31 -9.92
CA MET A 631 -18.05 8.68 -10.94
C MET A 631 -17.54 8.34 -12.35
N ASP A 632 -16.30 8.72 -12.68
CA ASP A 632 -15.69 8.45 -13.98
C ASP A 632 -15.49 6.96 -14.25
N GLU A 633 -15.10 6.18 -13.25
CA GLU A 633 -15.00 4.72 -13.32
C GLU A 633 -16.34 4.14 -13.79
N LEU A 634 -17.42 4.49 -13.09
CA LEU A 634 -18.76 4.00 -13.40
C LEU A 634 -19.25 4.46 -14.77
N ILE A 635 -19.06 5.73 -15.11
CA ILE A 635 -19.42 6.26 -16.44
C ILE A 635 -18.66 5.51 -17.53
N THR A 636 -17.36 5.33 -17.37
CA THR A 636 -16.52 4.64 -18.38
C THR A 636 -16.98 3.20 -18.59
N VAL A 637 -17.29 2.47 -17.52
CA VAL A 637 -17.81 1.09 -17.61
C VAL A 637 -19.19 1.06 -18.26
N ILE A 638 -20.12 1.88 -17.79
CA ILE A 638 -21.50 1.92 -18.30
C ILE A 638 -21.52 2.26 -19.79
N GLU A 639 -20.78 3.30 -20.22
CA GLU A 639 -20.71 3.69 -21.63
C GLU A 639 -20.00 2.64 -22.50
N THR A 640 -19.04 1.89 -21.95
CA THR A 640 -18.43 0.75 -22.63
C THR A 640 -19.45 -0.36 -22.84
N LEU A 641 -20.23 -0.68 -21.82
CA LEU A 641 -21.27 -1.70 -21.92
C LEU A 641 -22.43 -1.31 -22.82
N LYS A 642 -22.82 -0.02 -22.89
CA LYS A 642 -23.83 0.48 -23.83
C LYS A 642 -23.41 0.24 -25.29
N LYS A 643 -22.15 0.50 -25.63
CA LYS A 643 -21.59 0.34 -26.97
C LYS A 643 -21.60 -1.11 -27.50
N GLU A 644 -21.54 -2.10 -26.60
CA GLU A 644 -21.61 -3.51 -26.98
C GLU A 644 -22.94 -3.91 -27.64
N ASN A 645 -24.04 -3.19 -27.38
CA ASN A 645 -25.34 -3.45 -28.00
C ASN A 645 -25.47 -2.86 -29.40
N ILE A 646 -24.65 -1.87 -29.77
CA ILE A 646 -24.70 -1.19 -31.06
C ILE A 646 -24.02 -2.02 -32.17
N ASN A 647 -23.13 -2.95 -31.78
CA ASN A 647 -22.32 -3.76 -32.70
C ASN A 647 -22.87 -5.20 -32.89
N LYS A 648 -24.08 -5.50 -32.45
CA LYS A 648 -24.81 -6.74 -32.71
C LYS A 648 -26.03 -6.44 -33.61
#